data_1edef84e4d11ab914ee59bdfbea3570d
#
_entry.id   1edef84e4d11ab914ee59bdfbea3570d
#
_cell.length_a   1.000
_cell.length_b   1.000
_cell.length_c   1.000
_cell.angle_alpha   90.00
_cell.angle_beta   90.00
_cell.angle_gamma   90.00
#
_symmetry.space_group_name_H-M   'P 1'
#
loop_
_entity.id
_entity.type
_entity.pdbx_description
1 polymer ?
#
loop_
_entity_poly.entity_id
_entity_poly.type
_entity_poly.pdbx_seq_one_letter_code
_entity_poly.pdbx_strand_id
1 'polypeptide(L)'
;MHQPDFNQHGFLRVAAATPVVSIADPAANAEAILKQLQDLAEQQVAVAVFPELGLSSYSAEDLFFSENLLSDCRQALALLAQHSPLPFCAIGTPWRLADGRLLNCAALLGNGRVLGMVPKSVQPNYGEFYDQRWFVSGQGINETEVTEDLGSFQIRRDQLFNVGGHLVGIEICEDLWAPINPGSLAALAGAQVILNLSASNELISKVDYRRELVRMTSAKNLCGYVYASAGANESSKDLVFGGHRMIAEAGQLIADGERFSLQAATLIAEIDTQWLQHDRAQNTTFAQAERPSAYRIVTCGSTLQALPDLQRKYPRQPFVPTDEHELEARAAEIMQIQATGLARRFQAARSTTLVIGLSGGLDSTLAFLVAVDALRKLNLDSTHLHAITMPGPGTSAGTYSNAQDLATTVGAEFLEIPIHAAVEQHLSDLRHEGDFDVVFENAQARERTQILFNYANKVGGIVVGTGDLSELALGWCTFNADHMANYNVNASVPKTLIAYLVRWYANHRASAQPQLAAVLTRVLDTPISPELIPPQGDEISQLTESLVGPYELHDYFLFHFLRHGSRPRKIFDLAQRSFAGIYTDTEITHWLKQFFLRFMSQQFKRSTLPPGPKVGSVRLSPRGDWRMPDEATANAWIDEIDRFPSNQDTE
;
A
#
# COMPACT_ATOMS: atom_id res chain seq x y z
N MET A 1 -8.62 24.42 -15.47
CA MET A 1 -8.51 23.21 -14.63
C MET A 1 -7.50 23.47 -13.54
N HIS A 2 -7.88 23.27 -12.29
CA HIS A 2 -6.95 23.36 -11.17
C HIS A 2 -5.98 22.17 -11.27
N GLN A 3 -4.70 22.44 -11.54
CA GLN A 3 -3.69 21.37 -11.50
C GLN A 3 -3.39 21.02 -10.03
N PRO A 4 -3.46 19.74 -9.64
CA PRO A 4 -3.09 19.33 -8.30
C PRO A 4 -1.60 19.61 -8.05
N ASP A 5 -1.25 19.88 -6.80
CA ASP A 5 0.14 19.86 -6.35
C ASP A 5 0.30 18.70 -5.36
N PHE A 6 0.85 17.59 -5.83
CA PHE A 6 0.99 16.37 -5.03
C PHE A 6 1.97 16.52 -3.85
N ASN A 7 2.83 17.54 -3.83
CA ASN A 7 3.61 17.84 -2.62
C ASN A 7 2.70 18.16 -1.43
N GLN A 8 1.54 18.82 -1.67
CA GLN A 8 0.58 19.10 -0.60
C GLN A 8 -0.09 17.85 -0.03
N HIS A 9 -0.03 16.73 -0.77
CA HIS A 9 -0.50 15.42 -0.33
C HIS A 9 0.60 14.57 0.32
N GLY A 10 1.77 15.17 0.58
CA GLY A 10 2.89 14.50 1.22
C GLY A 10 3.73 13.64 0.26
N PHE A 11 3.56 13.78 -1.05
CA PHE A 11 4.46 13.14 -2.00
C PHE A 11 5.77 13.92 -2.12
N LEU A 12 6.88 13.18 -2.09
CA LEU A 12 8.21 13.71 -2.34
C LEU A 12 8.83 12.94 -3.51
N ARG A 13 9.08 13.65 -4.63
CA ARG A 13 9.76 13.03 -5.78
C ARG A 13 11.26 12.95 -5.51
N VAL A 14 11.78 11.73 -5.51
CA VAL A 14 13.17 11.41 -5.20
C VAL A 14 13.85 10.72 -6.37
N ALA A 15 15.18 10.82 -6.44
CA ALA A 15 15.98 10.14 -7.44
C ALA A 15 17.21 9.44 -6.84
N ALA A 16 17.51 8.25 -7.36
CA ALA A 16 18.80 7.59 -7.26
C ALA A 16 19.53 7.71 -8.60
N ALA A 17 20.71 8.28 -8.61
CA ALA A 17 21.48 8.55 -9.82
C ALA A 17 22.83 7.84 -9.78
N THR A 18 23.28 7.32 -10.94
CA THR A 18 24.61 6.75 -11.12
C THR A 18 25.25 7.44 -12.33
N PRO A 19 26.19 8.37 -12.13
CA PRO A 19 26.91 9.05 -13.21
C PRO A 19 27.93 8.12 -13.87
N VAL A 20 28.39 8.50 -15.04
CA VAL A 20 29.62 7.97 -15.63
C VAL A 20 30.76 8.64 -14.89
N VAL A 21 31.59 7.88 -14.18
CA VAL A 21 32.71 8.40 -13.43
C VAL A 21 34.03 8.23 -14.21
N SER A 22 34.93 9.21 -14.06
CA SER A 22 36.34 9.15 -14.42
C SER A 22 37.17 8.97 -13.16
N ILE A 23 38.02 7.94 -13.10
CA ILE A 23 38.74 7.59 -11.89
C ILE A 23 39.73 8.70 -11.54
N ALA A 24 39.63 9.22 -10.29
CA ALA A 24 40.45 10.28 -9.76
C ALA A 24 40.43 11.60 -10.57
N ASP A 25 39.31 11.88 -11.26
CA ASP A 25 39.08 13.15 -11.97
C ASP A 25 37.83 13.86 -11.45
N PRO A 26 37.93 14.57 -10.31
CA PRO A 26 36.78 15.24 -9.69
C PRO A 26 36.10 16.28 -10.58
N ALA A 27 36.82 16.94 -11.48
CA ALA A 27 36.26 17.95 -12.37
C ALA A 27 35.32 17.32 -13.39
N ALA A 28 35.74 16.26 -14.08
CA ALA A 28 34.90 15.51 -15.02
C ALA A 28 33.69 14.87 -14.31
N ASN A 29 33.88 14.35 -13.08
CA ASN A 29 32.83 13.75 -12.28
C ASN A 29 31.78 14.80 -11.87
N ALA A 30 32.21 16.02 -11.50
CA ALA A 30 31.30 17.12 -11.19
C ALA A 30 30.46 17.55 -12.39
N GLU A 31 31.06 17.62 -13.57
CA GLU A 31 30.33 17.93 -14.82
C GLU A 31 29.26 16.87 -15.12
N ALA A 32 29.61 15.57 -14.98
CA ALA A 32 28.68 14.46 -15.18
C ALA A 32 27.53 14.48 -14.17
N ILE A 33 27.83 14.75 -12.90
CA ILE A 33 26.83 14.90 -11.82
C ILE A 33 25.93 16.10 -12.09
N LEU A 34 26.50 17.27 -12.45
CA LEU A 34 25.74 18.49 -12.71
C LEU A 34 24.76 18.31 -13.86
N LYS A 35 25.17 17.63 -14.93
CA LYS A 35 24.28 17.30 -16.04
C LYS A 35 23.09 16.47 -15.58
N GLN A 36 23.30 15.41 -14.78
CA GLN A 36 22.19 14.62 -14.23
C GLN A 36 21.30 15.45 -13.30
N LEU A 37 21.87 16.34 -12.48
CA LEU A 37 21.09 17.24 -11.61
C LEU A 37 20.18 18.16 -12.44
N GLN A 38 20.64 18.66 -13.60
CA GLN A 38 19.84 19.47 -14.53
C GLN A 38 18.68 18.66 -15.11
N ASP A 39 18.97 17.45 -15.61
CA ASP A 39 17.94 16.54 -16.16
C ASP A 39 16.89 16.14 -15.10
N LEU A 40 17.29 15.99 -13.82
CA LEU A 40 16.41 15.70 -12.71
C LEU A 40 15.54 16.89 -12.29
N ALA A 41 16.08 18.11 -12.38
CA ALA A 41 15.33 19.35 -12.09
C ALA A 41 14.19 19.56 -13.09
N GLU A 42 14.39 19.25 -14.37
CA GLU A 42 13.35 19.28 -15.40
C GLU A 42 12.20 18.30 -15.09
N GLN A 43 12.49 17.24 -14.36
CA GLN A 43 11.52 16.25 -13.91
C GLN A 43 10.94 16.52 -12.51
N GLN A 44 11.10 17.73 -11.98
CA GLN A 44 10.62 18.19 -10.67
C GLN A 44 11.11 17.30 -9.50
N VAL A 45 12.30 16.71 -9.60
CA VAL A 45 12.92 15.97 -8.51
C VAL A 45 13.32 16.94 -7.39
N ALA A 46 12.89 16.62 -6.16
CA ALA A 46 13.21 17.45 -4.99
C ALA A 46 14.48 16.98 -4.28
N VAL A 47 14.74 15.66 -4.29
CA VAL A 47 15.83 15.01 -3.55
C VAL A 47 16.53 14.01 -4.45
N ALA A 48 17.86 14.12 -4.57
CA ALA A 48 18.66 13.15 -5.31
C ALA A 48 19.82 12.60 -4.45
N VAL A 49 20.15 11.33 -4.67
CA VAL A 49 21.32 10.67 -4.07
C VAL A 49 22.23 10.11 -5.16
N PHE A 50 23.53 10.35 -5.00
CA PHE A 50 24.60 9.87 -5.84
C PHE A 50 25.45 8.81 -5.09
N PRO A 51 26.28 8.03 -5.79
CA PRO A 51 27.08 6.97 -5.16
C PRO A 51 28.08 7.48 -4.12
N GLU A 52 28.49 6.58 -3.24
CA GLU A 52 29.60 6.74 -2.33
C GLU A 52 30.88 7.14 -3.06
N LEU A 53 31.59 8.17 -2.55
CA LEU A 53 32.82 8.71 -3.14
C LEU A 53 32.71 9.06 -4.65
N GLY A 54 31.51 9.29 -5.15
CA GLY A 54 31.25 9.52 -6.57
C GLY A 54 31.97 10.71 -7.17
N LEU A 55 32.45 11.65 -6.35
CA LEU A 55 33.22 12.79 -6.82
C LEU A 55 34.70 12.45 -7.15
N SER A 56 35.31 11.54 -6.38
CA SER A 56 36.67 11.05 -6.60
C SER A 56 36.75 9.77 -7.42
N SER A 57 35.64 9.06 -7.61
CA SER A 57 35.46 7.63 -7.76
C SER A 57 35.75 6.85 -6.46
N TYR A 58 35.04 5.71 -6.27
CA TYR A 58 35.28 4.83 -5.13
C TYR A 58 36.61 4.10 -5.24
N SER A 59 37.01 3.74 -6.46
CA SER A 59 38.21 2.96 -6.77
C SER A 59 39.48 3.81 -6.94
N ALA A 60 39.57 4.99 -6.32
CA ALA A 60 40.76 5.84 -6.36
C ALA A 60 41.95 5.30 -5.54
N GLU A 61 41.71 4.31 -4.65
CA GLU A 61 42.74 3.61 -3.85
C GLU A 61 43.67 4.58 -3.07
N ASP A 62 45.02 4.37 -3.12
CA ASP A 62 45.97 5.20 -2.40
C ASP A 62 46.04 6.67 -2.90
N LEU A 63 45.39 6.99 -4.00
CA LEU A 63 45.25 8.38 -4.43
C LEU A 63 44.41 9.21 -3.45
N PHE A 64 43.65 8.60 -2.56
CA PHE A 64 42.99 9.30 -1.45
C PHE A 64 43.98 10.02 -0.52
N PHE A 65 45.27 9.64 -0.52
CA PHE A 65 46.32 10.39 0.21
C PHE A 65 46.87 11.57 -0.57
N SER A 66 46.50 11.73 -1.87
CA SER A 66 47.00 12.80 -2.72
C SER A 66 46.36 14.13 -2.37
N GLU A 67 47.19 15.14 -2.09
CA GLU A 67 46.75 16.52 -1.86
C GLU A 67 45.97 17.08 -3.06
N ASN A 68 46.45 16.78 -4.28
CA ASN A 68 45.80 17.24 -5.50
C ASN A 68 44.37 16.68 -5.60
N LEU A 69 44.18 15.36 -5.40
CA LEU A 69 42.85 14.76 -5.46
C LEU A 69 41.88 15.37 -4.45
N LEU A 70 42.35 15.57 -3.20
CA LEU A 70 41.48 16.15 -2.14
C LEU A 70 41.15 17.62 -2.41
N SER A 71 42.12 18.41 -2.92
CA SER A 71 41.90 19.80 -3.33
C SER A 71 40.89 19.88 -4.48
N ASP A 72 41.07 19.02 -5.50
CA ASP A 72 40.19 19.01 -6.68
C ASP A 72 38.75 18.53 -6.31
N CYS A 73 38.61 17.56 -5.40
CA CYS A 73 37.32 17.17 -4.84
C CYS A 73 36.60 18.35 -4.17
N ARG A 74 37.35 19.17 -3.40
CA ARG A 74 36.80 20.34 -2.73
C ARG A 74 36.33 21.39 -3.73
N GLN A 75 37.14 21.69 -4.78
CA GLN A 75 36.75 22.64 -5.84
C GLN A 75 35.55 22.16 -6.62
N ALA A 76 35.50 20.88 -6.99
CA ALA A 76 34.41 20.23 -7.65
C ALA A 76 33.11 20.28 -6.81
N LEU A 77 33.24 20.08 -5.49
CA LEU A 77 32.09 20.18 -4.56
C LEU A 77 31.55 21.63 -4.50
N ALA A 78 32.45 22.64 -4.48
CA ALA A 78 32.06 24.05 -4.50
C ALA A 78 31.28 24.41 -5.79
N LEU A 79 31.75 23.92 -6.94
CA LEU A 79 31.06 24.08 -8.21
C LEU A 79 29.67 23.45 -8.18
N LEU A 80 29.56 22.21 -7.67
CA LEU A 80 28.25 21.54 -7.54
C LEU A 80 27.32 22.28 -6.57
N ALA A 81 27.82 22.74 -5.43
CA ALA A 81 27.03 23.47 -4.46
C ALA A 81 26.45 24.76 -5.04
N GLN A 82 27.27 25.49 -5.82
CA GLN A 82 26.88 26.76 -6.45
C GLN A 82 25.87 26.58 -7.59
N HIS A 83 25.99 25.49 -8.37
CA HIS A 83 25.25 25.32 -9.62
C HIS A 83 24.16 24.24 -9.57
N SER A 84 24.02 23.50 -8.47
CA SER A 84 22.95 22.52 -8.34
C SER A 84 21.57 23.17 -8.41
N PRO A 85 20.73 22.75 -9.36
CA PRO A 85 19.38 23.32 -9.50
C PRO A 85 18.36 22.65 -8.56
N LEU A 86 18.74 21.51 -7.90
CA LEU A 86 17.82 20.78 -7.04
C LEU A 86 17.70 21.42 -5.64
N PRO A 87 16.51 21.32 -5.02
CA PRO A 87 16.32 21.70 -3.63
C PRO A 87 17.30 21.01 -2.67
N PHE A 88 17.63 19.72 -2.96
CA PHE A 88 18.51 18.92 -2.11
C PHE A 88 19.17 17.77 -2.88
N CYS A 89 20.47 17.58 -2.70
CA CYS A 89 21.16 16.39 -3.17
C CYS A 89 22.29 15.96 -2.23
N ALA A 90 22.59 14.65 -2.24
CA ALA A 90 23.65 14.02 -1.47
C ALA A 90 24.75 13.51 -2.42
N ILE A 91 25.98 13.98 -2.23
CA ILE A 91 27.16 13.69 -3.06
C ILE A 91 28.25 13.03 -2.22
N GLY A 92 28.72 11.85 -2.66
CA GLY A 92 29.82 11.13 -2.00
C GLY A 92 31.17 11.78 -2.31
N THR A 93 31.96 12.12 -1.25
CA THR A 93 33.28 12.77 -1.38
C THR A 93 34.21 12.39 -0.22
N PRO A 94 35.52 12.25 -0.46
CA PRO A 94 36.50 12.22 0.64
C PRO A 94 36.60 13.60 1.28
N TRP A 95 36.83 13.64 2.60
CA TRP A 95 37.04 14.89 3.33
C TRP A 95 38.14 14.76 4.38
N ARG A 96 39.11 15.66 4.35
CA ARG A 96 40.19 15.67 5.33
C ARG A 96 39.94 16.74 6.41
N LEU A 97 39.92 16.29 7.66
CA LEU A 97 39.83 17.17 8.82
C LEU A 97 41.14 17.96 9.06
N ALA A 98 41.06 19.04 9.83
CA ALA A 98 42.20 19.88 10.16
C ALA A 98 43.32 19.12 10.89
N ASP A 99 43.01 18.06 11.60
CA ASP A 99 43.99 17.20 12.29
C ASP A 99 44.63 16.11 11.39
N GLY A 100 44.27 16.08 10.11
CA GLY A 100 44.79 15.16 9.11
C GLY A 100 44.00 13.86 8.93
N ARG A 101 42.99 13.55 9.78
CA ARG A 101 42.10 12.38 9.58
C ARG A 101 41.29 12.53 8.30
N LEU A 102 41.17 11.43 7.56
CA LEU A 102 40.41 11.38 6.34
C LEU A 102 39.08 10.67 6.58
N LEU A 103 38.00 11.26 6.11
CA LEU A 103 36.62 10.76 6.22
C LEU A 103 36.07 10.44 4.83
N ASN A 104 35.24 9.39 4.75
CA ASN A 104 34.33 9.14 3.64
C ASN A 104 33.01 9.82 4.01
N CYS A 105 32.58 10.80 3.24
CA CYS A 105 31.47 11.68 3.58
C CYS A 105 30.40 11.73 2.48
N ALA A 106 29.15 11.88 2.89
CA ALA A 106 28.10 12.45 2.07
C ALA A 106 28.04 13.95 2.31
N ALA A 107 28.33 14.77 1.31
CA ALA A 107 28.11 16.20 1.32
C ALA A 107 26.67 16.50 0.86
N LEU A 108 25.94 17.28 1.67
CA LEU A 108 24.53 17.60 1.45
C LEU A 108 24.44 19.02 0.90
N LEU A 109 23.98 19.13 -0.34
CA LEU A 109 23.89 20.38 -1.07
C LEU A 109 22.46 20.87 -1.17
N GLY A 110 22.27 22.14 -1.07
CA GLY A 110 20.99 22.82 -1.29
C GLY A 110 21.11 24.31 -1.13
N ASN A 111 20.28 25.04 -1.84
CA ASN A 111 20.23 26.51 -1.78
C ASN A 111 21.62 27.17 -2.02
N GLY A 112 22.37 26.66 -2.97
CA GLY A 112 23.67 27.23 -3.39
C GLY A 112 24.83 27.00 -2.40
N ARG A 113 24.72 26.07 -1.45
CA ARG A 113 25.74 25.84 -0.40
C ARG A 113 25.77 24.40 0.08
N VAL A 114 26.84 24.05 0.81
CA VAL A 114 26.88 22.85 1.62
C VAL A 114 26.10 23.07 2.92
N LEU A 115 25.07 22.24 3.13
CA LEU A 115 24.19 22.29 4.30
C LEU A 115 24.80 21.56 5.50
N GLY A 116 25.57 20.51 5.24
CA GLY A 116 26.21 19.66 6.21
C GLY A 116 26.93 18.50 5.52
N MET A 117 27.76 17.79 6.29
CA MET A 117 28.34 16.52 5.84
C MET A 117 28.04 15.41 6.85
N VAL A 118 27.71 14.23 6.33
CA VAL A 118 27.50 13.02 7.12
C VAL A 118 28.65 12.04 6.82
N PRO A 119 29.52 11.76 7.81
CA PRO A 119 30.61 10.82 7.62
C PRO A 119 30.10 9.37 7.80
N LYS A 120 30.67 8.45 7.01
CA LYS A 120 30.42 7.01 7.10
C LYS A 120 30.79 6.48 8.48
N SER A 121 29.89 5.80 9.14
CA SER A 121 30.08 5.31 10.51
C SER A 121 30.84 4.00 10.56
N VAL A 122 30.61 3.11 9.60
CA VAL A 122 31.18 1.75 9.54
C VAL A 122 32.04 1.61 8.30
N GLN A 123 33.34 1.46 8.48
CA GLN A 123 34.29 1.23 7.40
C GLN A 123 34.51 -0.27 7.24
N PRO A 124 34.16 -0.88 6.07
CA PRO A 124 34.44 -2.29 5.85
C PRO A 124 35.94 -2.57 5.77
N ASN A 125 36.36 -3.68 6.36
CA ASN A 125 37.74 -4.13 6.34
C ASN A 125 37.82 -5.66 6.38
N TYR A 126 37.18 -6.29 5.40
CA TYR A 126 37.10 -7.74 5.23
C TYR A 126 36.93 -8.10 3.75
N GLY A 127 37.36 -9.30 3.35
CA GLY A 127 37.26 -9.76 1.97
C GLY A 127 37.97 -8.84 1.01
N GLU A 128 37.24 -8.33 0.05
CA GLU A 128 37.73 -7.38 -0.95
C GLU A 128 37.76 -5.91 -0.48
N PHE A 129 37.20 -5.61 0.69
CA PHE A 129 37.13 -4.25 1.23
C PHE A 129 38.24 -3.98 2.24
N TYR A 130 38.89 -2.81 2.13
CA TYR A 130 39.96 -2.34 3.00
C TYR A 130 39.89 -0.83 3.25
N ASP A 131 38.67 -0.28 3.39
CA ASP A 131 38.40 1.16 3.56
C ASP A 131 39.11 1.76 4.78
N GLN A 132 39.36 0.97 5.83
CA GLN A 132 40.11 1.41 7.02
C GLN A 132 41.56 1.79 6.72
N ARG A 133 42.08 1.42 5.52
CA ARG A 133 43.38 1.87 5.06
C ARG A 133 43.43 3.39 4.90
N TRP A 134 42.33 3.98 4.47
CA TRP A 134 42.24 5.41 4.13
C TRP A 134 41.38 6.19 5.12
N PHE A 135 40.25 5.66 5.53
CA PHE A 135 39.20 6.39 6.21
C PHE A 135 39.04 5.95 7.67
N VAL A 136 38.85 6.93 8.55
CA VAL A 136 38.46 6.68 9.93
C VAL A 136 36.93 6.63 10.06
N SER A 137 36.44 5.98 11.14
CA SER A 137 35.01 5.96 11.45
C SER A 137 34.47 7.37 11.70
N GLY A 138 33.29 7.65 11.18
CA GLY A 138 32.52 8.87 11.46
C GLY A 138 31.86 8.90 12.84
N GLN A 139 31.97 7.82 13.62
CA GLN A 139 31.40 7.77 14.97
C GLN A 139 32.12 8.76 15.90
N GLY A 140 31.31 9.59 16.58
CA GLY A 140 31.85 10.60 17.50
C GLY A 140 32.44 11.86 16.84
N ILE A 141 32.48 11.91 15.50
CA ILE A 141 32.89 13.14 14.80
C ILE A 141 31.77 14.18 14.97
N ASN A 142 32.16 15.37 15.40
CA ASN A 142 31.30 16.54 15.55
C ASN A 142 32.16 17.81 15.36
N GLU A 143 32.45 18.11 14.10
CA GLU A 143 33.29 19.21 13.70
C GLU A 143 32.50 20.30 12.99
N THR A 144 32.97 21.54 13.08
CA THR A 144 32.43 22.66 12.32
C THR A 144 33.50 23.17 11.35
N GLU A 145 33.18 23.11 10.08
CA GLU A 145 34.02 23.66 9.02
C GLU A 145 33.53 25.05 8.62
N VAL A 146 34.49 25.96 8.40
CA VAL A 146 34.23 27.31 7.87
C VAL A 146 35.21 27.57 6.74
N THR A 147 34.70 27.75 5.55
CA THR A 147 35.48 27.94 4.34
C THR A 147 34.91 29.05 3.48
N GLU A 148 35.77 29.72 2.70
CA GLU A 148 35.31 30.82 1.81
C GLU A 148 34.41 30.31 0.68
N ASP A 149 34.70 29.12 0.16
CA ASP A 149 34.05 28.52 -1.02
C ASP A 149 32.79 27.71 -0.70
N LEU A 150 32.71 27.06 0.47
CA LEU A 150 31.62 26.17 0.85
C LEU A 150 30.73 26.71 1.98
N GLY A 151 31.14 27.83 2.59
CA GLY A 151 30.45 28.41 3.74
C GLY A 151 30.75 27.71 5.07
N SER A 152 29.79 27.79 6.00
CA SER A 152 29.86 27.13 7.31
C SER A 152 28.90 25.95 7.41
N PHE A 153 29.44 24.79 7.75
CA PHE A 153 28.65 23.56 7.90
C PHE A 153 29.20 22.66 9.00
N GLN A 154 28.39 21.69 9.44
CA GLN A 154 28.84 20.69 10.42
C GLN A 154 29.09 19.34 9.76
N ILE A 155 30.12 18.64 10.28
CA ILE A 155 30.43 17.25 9.93
C ILE A 155 30.06 16.39 11.13
N ARG A 156 28.95 15.68 11.02
CA ARG A 156 28.45 14.77 12.06
C ARG A 156 27.39 13.80 11.50
N ARG A 157 27.27 12.63 12.08
CA ARG A 157 26.31 11.61 11.61
C ARG A 157 24.85 11.87 12.03
N ASP A 158 24.65 12.51 13.17
CA ASP A 158 23.36 12.73 13.82
C ASP A 158 22.70 14.04 13.33
N GLN A 159 22.52 14.13 12.03
CA GLN A 159 21.82 15.23 11.33
C GLN A 159 20.65 14.71 10.51
N LEU A 160 19.58 15.48 10.51
CA LEU A 160 18.46 15.36 9.56
C LEU A 160 18.33 16.64 8.76
N PHE A 161 17.87 16.51 7.53
CA PHE A 161 17.70 17.62 6.59
C PHE A 161 16.22 17.82 6.29
N ASN A 162 15.70 19.01 6.59
CA ASN A 162 14.31 19.36 6.30
C ASN A 162 14.21 19.95 4.89
N VAL A 163 13.63 19.19 3.98
CA VAL A 163 13.41 19.55 2.57
C VAL A 163 11.92 19.73 2.34
N GLY A 164 11.45 20.97 2.32
CA GLY A 164 10.03 21.28 2.07
C GLY A 164 9.06 20.66 3.09
N GLY A 165 9.49 20.45 4.34
CA GLY A 165 8.69 19.80 5.39
C GLY A 165 8.96 18.29 5.57
N HIS A 166 9.74 17.68 4.68
CA HIS A 166 10.11 16.27 4.75
C HIS A 166 11.49 16.09 5.41
N LEU A 167 11.60 15.24 6.42
CA LEU A 167 12.89 14.97 7.08
C LEU A 167 13.62 13.83 6.38
N VAL A 168 14.84 14.13 5.94
CA VAL A 168 15.73 13.23 5.21
C VAL A 168 16.92 12.87 6.08
N GLY A 169 17.20 11.57 6.24
CA GLY A 169 18.39 11.01 6.90
C GLY A 169 19.35 10.41 5.88
N ILE A 170 20.60 10.24 6.29
CA ILE A 170 21.69 9.79 5.42
C ILE A 170 22.43 8.63 6.08
N GLU A 171 22.79 7.62 5.26
CA GLU A 171 23.78 6.61 5.63
C GLU A 171 24.61 6.22 4.40
N ILE A 172 25.77 5.61 4.61
CA ILE A 172 26.72 5.33 3.53
C ILE A 172 27.06 3.84 3.50
N CYS A 173 26.67 3.17 2.44
CA CYS A 173 27.06 1.82 2.04
C CYS A 173 27.03 0.80 3.19
N GLU A 174 28.20 0.47 3.77
CA GLU A 174 28.36 -0.51 4.86
C GLU A 174 27.54 -0.17 6.11
N ASP A 175 27.18 1.09 6.30
CA ASP A 175 26.27 1.51 7.37
C ASP A 175 24.96 0.73 7.35
N LEU A 176 24.41 0.42 6.16
CA LEU A 176 23.20 -0.37 5.97
C LEU A 176 23.36 -1.82 6.45
N TRP A 177 24.56 -2.39 6.33
CA TRP A 177 24.84 -3.79 6.66
C TRP A 177 25.09 -4.00 8.18
N ALA A 178 25.30 -2.90 8.91
CA ALA A 178 25.52 -2.94 10.34
C ALA A 178 24.25 -3.43 11.08
N PRO A 179 24.40 -4.23 12.16
CA PRO A 179 23.26 -4.71 12.98
C PRO A 179 22.38 -3.57 13.51
N ILE A 180 22.99 -2.45 13.89
CA ILE A 180 22.32 -1.20 14.26
C ILE A 180 22.81 -0.13 13.28
N ASN A 181 22.05 0.05 12.20
CA ASN A 181 22.43 0.96 11.14
C ASN A 181 22.04 2.42 11.45
N PRO A 182 22.84 3.41 11.00
CA PRO A 182 22.56 4.84 11.17
C PRO A 182 21.20 5.26 10.62
N GLY A 183 20.75 4.67 9.49
CA GLY A 183 19.45 4.95 8.92
C GLY A 183 18.29 4.61 9.85
N SER A 184 18.38 3.51 10.63
CA SER A 184 17.37 3.20 11.65
C SER A 184 17.33 4.23 12.77
N LEU A 185 18.48 4.72 13.21
CA LEU A 185 18.57 5.79 14.21
C LEU A 185 17.99 7.10 13.68
N ALA A 186 18.29 7.43 12.41
CA ALA A 186 17.73 8.61 11.74
C ALA A 186 16.20 8.51 11.61
N ALA A 187 15.66 7.34 11.26
CA ALA A 187 14.20 7.11 11.18
C ALA A 187 13.52 7.27 12.55
N LEU A 188 14.13 6.75 13.62
CA LEU A 188 13.67 6.94 15.00
C LEU A 188 13.79 8.39 15.48
N ALA A 189 14.75 9.16 14.94
CA ALA A 189 14.88 10.60 15.16
C ALA A 189 13.85 11.43 14.35
N GLY A 190 13.11 10.80 13.42
CA GLY A 190 12.04 11.44 12.67
C GLY A 190 12.22 11.43 11.15
N ALA A 191 13.36 10.95 10.59
CA ALA A 191 13.53 10.87 9.15
C ALA A 191 12.43 10.04 8.50
N GLN A 192 11.79 10.59 7.47
CA GLN A 192 10.77 9.93 6.67
C GLN A 192 11.39 9.25 5.45
N VAL A 193 12.52 9.77 4.98
CA VAL A 193 13.28 9.25 3.84
C VAL A 193 14.73 9.06 4.26
N ILE A 194 15.31 7.93 3.92
CA ILE A 194 16.75 7.64 4.10
C ILE A 194 17.40 7.57 2.73
N LEU A 195 18.51 8.29 2.56
CA LEU A 195 19.35 8.21 1.37
C LEU A 195 20.58 7.36 1.71
N ASN A 196 20.86 6.40 0.86
CA ASN A 196 22.06 5.56 0.99
C ASN A 196 22.96 5.73 -0.24
N LEU A 197 24.16 6.25 0.00
CA LEU A 197 25.22 6.36 -0.97
C LEU A 197 26.07 5.10 -0.89
N SER A 198 26.10 4.29 -1.93
CA SER A 198 26.80 2.99 -1.91
C SER A 198 27.88 2.87 -2.99
N ALA A 199 28.81 1.96 -2.73
CA ALA A 199 29.73 1.39 -3.71
C ALA A 199 29.81 -0.13 -3.48
N SER A 200 28.69 -0.80 -3.72
CA SER A 200 28.56 -2.24 -3.52
C SER A 200 28.94 -2.98 -4.80
N ASN A 201 30.00 -3.81 -4.73
CA ASN A 201 30.43 -4.66 -5.84
C ASN A 201 29.40 -5.75 -6.14
N GLU A 202 29.50 -6.34 -7.33
CA GLU A 202 28.62 -7.41 -7.75
C GLU A 202 29.26 -8.79 -7.53
N LEU A 203 28.50 -9.65 -6.87
CA LEU A 203 28.77 -11.08 -6.69
C LEU A 203 27.49 -11.85 -7.04
N ILE A 204 27.61 -13.13 -7.38
CA ILE A 204 26.46 -14.00 -7.62
C ILE A 204 25.56 -14.01 -6.40
N SER A 205 24.26 -13.81 -6.59
CA SER A 205 23.20 -13.78 -5.56
C SER A 205 23.26 -12.59 -4.58
N LYS A 206 24.27 -11.72 -4.62
CA LYS A 206 24.35 -10.54 -3.74
C LYS A 206 23.23 -9.54 -4.00
N VAL A 207 22.72 -9.49 -5.22
CA VAL A 207 21.63 -8.59 -5.61
C VAL A 207 20.34 -8.89 -4.84
N ASP A 208 20.00 -10.15 -4.65
CA ASP A 208 18.77 -10.53 -3.94
C ASP A 208 18.89 -10.18 -2.46
N TYR A 209 20.03 -10.47 -1.85
CA TYR A 209 20.32 -10.06 -0.47
C TYR A 209 20.25 -8.53 -0.30
N ARG A 210 20.82 -7.76 -1.25
CA ARG A 210 20.77 -6.29 -1.25
C ARG A 210 19.33 -5.76 -1.35
N ARG A 211 18.50 -6.34 -2.24
CA ARG A 211 17.08 -6.00 -2.36
C ARG A 211 16.33 -6.25 -1.05
N GLU A 212 16.51 -7.43 -0.47
CA GLU A 212 15.87 -7.78 0.80
C GLU A 212 16.32 -6.86 1.93
N LEU A 213 17.59 -6.51 2.00
CA LEU A 213 18.12 -5.60 3.01
C LEU A 213 17.50 -4.19 2.90
N VAL A 214 17.41 -3.64 1.68
CA VAL A 214 16.77 -2.34 1.41
C VAL A 214 15.28 -2.41 1.76
N ARG A 215 14.57 -3.44 1.31
CA ARG A 215 13.14 -3.63 1.59
C ARG A 215 12.87 -3.74 3.09
N MET A 216 13.60 -4.60 3.79
CA MET A 216 13.40 -4.85 5.21
C MET A 216 13.78 -3.66 6.07
N THR A 217 14.82 -2.90 5.69
CA THR A 217 15.17 -1.65 6.38
C THR A 217 14.08 -0.60 6.21
N SER A 218 13.55 -0.43 5.00
CA SER A 218 12.40 0.43 4.74
C SER A 218 11.15 -0.01 5.52
N ALA A 219 10.83 -1.31 5.54
CA ALA A 219 9.70 -1.88 6.27
C ALA A 219 9.78 -1.66 7.77
N LYS A 220 10.92 -2.06 8.37
CA LYS A 220 11.14 -1.98 9.82
C LYS A 220 11.10 -0.54 10.34
N ASN A 221 11.59 0.40 9.54
CA ASN A 221 11.70 1.80 9.92
C ASN A 221 10.51 2.65 9.45
N LEU A 222 9.54 2.06 8.75
CA LEU A 222 8.38 2.76 8.17
C LEU A 222 8.82 4.03 7.45
N CYS A 223 9.75 3.90 6.50
CA CYS A 223 10.37 5.02 5.78
C CYS A 223 10.49 4.74 4.28
N GLY A 224 10.64 5.82 3.51
CA GLY A 224 11.19 5.76 2.17
C GLY A 224 12.68 5.48 2.23
N TYR A 225 13.22 4.67 1.33
CA TYR A 225 14.62 4.33 1.26
C TYR A 225 15.13 4.45 -0.18
N VAL A 226 16.10 5.33 -0.40
CA VAL A 226 16.63 5.64 -1.72
C VAL A 226 18.09 5.21 -1.77
N TYR A 227 18.42 4.26 -2.60
CA TYR A 227 19.72 3.61 -2.69
C TYR A 227 20.37 3.87 -4.05
N ALA A 228 21.58 4.40 -4.08
CA ALA A 228 22.38 4.61 -5.29
C ALA A 228 23.76 4.01 -5.13
N SER A 229 24.18 3.14 -6.05
CA SER A 229 25.48 2.47 -6.01
C SER A 229 26.38 2.89 -7.16
N ALA A 230 27.71 2.81 -6.93
CA ALA A 230 28.74 3.03 -7.91
C ALA A 230 28.54 2.18 -9.17
N GLY A 231 28.81 2.77 -10.32
CA GLY A 231 28.54 2.20 -11.64
C GLY A 231 29.71 1.41 -12.23
N ALA A 232 29.46 0.85 -13.41
CA ALA A 232 30.44 0.00 -14.12
C ALA A 232 31.65 0.77 -14.67
N ASN A 233 31.69 2.09 -14.48
CA ASN A 233 32.85 2.94 -14.86
C ASN A 233 33.89 3.05 -13.75
N GLU A 234 33.68 2.46 -12.56
CA GLU A 234 34.72 2.25 -11.57
C GLU A 234 35.79 1.28 -12.07
N SER A 235 36.94 1.22 -11.40
CA SER A 235 38.01 0.30 -11.78
C SER A 235 37.54 -1.16 -11.78
N SER A 236 37.85 -1.86 -12.85
CA SER A 236 37.57 -3.30 -13.03
C SER A 236 38.79 -4.17 -12.69
N LYS A 237 39.77 -3.65 -11.93
CA LYS A 237 41.00 -4.34 -11.58
C LYS A 237 40.73 -5.72 -10.94
N ASP A 238 39.90 -5.76 -9.90
CA ASP A 238 39.52 -6.99 -9.20
C ASP A 238 38.00 -7.09 -8.98
N LEU A 239 37.26 -5.99 -9.05
CA LEU A 239 35.83 -5.90 -8.74
C LEU A 239 35.05 -5.32 -9.91
N VAL A 240 33.76 -5.63 -9.96
CA VAL A 240 32.82 -5.00 -10.87
C VAL A 240 31.69 -4.35 -10.06
N PHE A 241 31.36 -3.10 -10.38
CA PHE A 241 30.26 -2.37 -9.78
C PHE A 241 29.08 -2.30 -10.76
N GLY A 242 27.88 -2.56 -10.27
CA GLY A 242 26.71 -2.72 -11.13
C GLY A 242 25.88 -1.45 -11.32
N GLY A 243 26.12 -0.39 -10.56
CA GLY A 243 25.29 0.82 -10.62
C GLY A 243 23.84 0.56 -10.19
N HIS A 244 23.60 -0.31 -9.21
CA HIS A 244 22.26 -0.65 -8.77
C HIS A 244 21.60 0.55 -8.08
N ARG A 245 20.38 0.88 -8.51
CA ARG A 245 19.54 1.95 -7.95
C ARG A 245 18.23 1.35 -7.52
N MET A 246 17.78 1.68 -6.30
CA MET A 246 16.52 1.15 -5.75
C MET A 246 15.80 2.25 -4.96
N ILE A 247 14.48 2.25 -5.02
CA ILE A 247 13.63 3.08 -4.17
C ILE A 247 12.58 2.19 -3.53
N ALA A 248 12.56 2.15 -2.21
CA ALA A 248 11.62 1.37 -1.42
C ALA A 248 10.78 2.27 -0.49
N GLU A 249 9.57 1.84 -0.17
CA GLU A 249 8.64 2.53 0.72
C GLU A 249 7.91 1.52 1.61
N ALA A 250 8.10 1.62 2.92
CA ALA A 250 7.49 0.70 3.91
C ALA A 250 7.59 -0.79 3.52
N GLY A 251 8.73 -1.21 2.97
CA GLY A 251 9.02 -2.59 2.57
C GLY A 251 8.61 -2.97 1.15
N GLN A 252 7.97 -2.08 0.42
CA GLN A 252 7.70 -2.28 -1.00
C GLN A 252 8.82 -1.66 -1.85
N LEU A 253 9.36 -2.42 -2.78
CA LEU A 253 10.28 -1.90 -3.79
C LEU A 253 9.44 -1.22 -4.88
N ILE A 254 9.35 0.11 -4.83
CA ILE A 254 8.52 0.90 -5.75
C ILE A 254 9.22 1.20 -7.08
N ALA A 255 10.56 1.14 -7.08
CA ALA A 255 11.36 1.21 -8.29
C ALA A 255 12.68 0.43 -8.12
N ASP A 256 13.08 -0.30 -9.17
CA ASP A 256 14.30 -1.12 -9.24
C ASP A 256 14.97 -0.91 -10.59
N GLY A 257 16.19 -0.35 -10.58
CA GLY A 257 16.92 0.05 -11.77
C GLY A 257 17.78 -1.08 -12.36
N GLU A 258 17.96 -1.05 -13.65
CA GLU A 258 18.88 -1.94 -14.36
C GLU A 258 20.32 -1.77 -13.84
N ARG A 259 21.07 -2.87 -13.87
CA ARG A 259 22.48 -2.94 -13.48
C ARG A 259 23.39 -3.11 -14.69
N PHE A 260 24.68 -2.88 -14.49
CA PHE A 260 25.76 -3.11 -15.48
C PHE A 260 25.73 -2.17 -16.69
N SER A 261 25.04 -1.03 -16.59
CA SER A 261 25.12 -0.01 -17.62
C SER A 261 26.45 0.74 -17.55
N LEU A 262 27.08 0.95 -18.70
CA LEU A 262 28.25 1.84 -18.88
C LEU A 262 27.83 3.30 -19.12
N GLN A 263 26.52 3.55 -19.21
CA GLN A 263 25.96 4.88 -19.39
C GLN A 263 25.43 5.41 -18.08
N ALA A 264 25.36 6.74 -17.97
CA ALA A 264 24.69 7.38 -16.86
C ALA A 264 23.22 6.92 -16.76
N ALA A 265 22.76 6.69 -15.55
CA ALA A 265 21.39 6.24 -15.34
C ALA A 265 20.77 6.86 -14.08
N THR A 266 19.48 7.12 -14.13
CA THR A 266 18.67 7.64 -13.03
C THR A 266 17.47 6.74 -12.78
N LEU A 267 16.98 6.73 -11.54
CA LEU A 267 15.75 6.07 -11.13
C LEU A 267 14.95 7.06 -10.31
N ILE A 268 13.71 7.32 -10.70
CA ILE A 268 12.85 8.34 -10.06
C ILE A 268 11.58 7.66 -9.55
N ALA A 269 11.12 8.07 -8.38
CA ALA A 269 9.82 7.68 -7.85
C ALA A 269 9.31 8.74 -6.84
N GLU A 270 8.04 8.67 -6.50
CA GLU A 270 7.46 9.45 -5.41
C GLU A 270 7.29 8.60 -4.15
N ILE A 271 7.73 9.15 -3.02
CA ILE A 271 7.51 8.59 -1.67
C ILE A 271 6.35 9.32 -1.03
N ASP A 272 5.36 8.57 -0.52
CA ASP A 272 4.21 9.11 0.21
C ASP A 272 4.53 9.24 1.71
N THR A 273 5.13 10.35 2.10
CA THR A 273 5.52 10.60 3.49
C THR A 273 4.34 10.76 4.43
N GLN A 274 3.17 11.17 3.93
CA GLN A 274 1.94 11.28 4.73
C GLN A 274 1.41 9.90 5.12
N TRP A 275 1.43 8.95 4.18
CA TRP A 275 1.12 7.55 4.49
C TRP A 275 2.11 6.96 5.51
N LEU A 276 3.42 7.20 5.34
CA LEU A 276 4.42 6.74 6.30
C LEU A 276 4.18 7.30 7.71
N GLN A 277 3.78 8.56 7.83
CA GLN A 277 3.40 9.17 9.12
C GLN A 277 2.16 8.51 9.72
N HIS A 278 1.15 8.22 8.90
CA HIS A 278 -0.05 7.51 9.32
C HIS A 278 0.28 6.12 9.87
N ASP A 279 1.09 5.33 9.16
CA ASP A 279 1.53 4.01 9.61
C ASP A 279 2.34 4.08 10.92
N ARG A 280 3.23 5.07 11.07
CA ARG A 280 3.98 5.31 12.31
C ARG A 280 3.08 5.66 13.50
N ALA A 281 2.02 6.42 13.27
CA ALA A 281 1.05 6.78 14.31
C ALA A 281 0.26 5.57 14.83
N GLN A 282 0.00 4.60 13.98
CA GLN A 282 -0.72 3.37 14.34
C GLN A 282 0.19 2.25 14.87
N ASN A 283 1.49 2.30 14.55
CA ASN A 283 2.45 1.25 14.93
C ASN A 283 3.05 1.51 16.32
N THR A 284 2.46 0.88 17.33
CA THR A 284 2.90 1.03 18.71
C THR A 284 4.34 0.52 18.93
N THR A 285 4.79 -0.48 18.19
CA THR A 285 6.17 -0.99 18.26
C THR A 285 7.18 0.09 17.83
N PHE A 286 6.89 0.79 16.73
CA PHE A 286 7.72 1.92 16.30
C PHE A 286 7.65 3.09 17.28
N ALA A 287 6.45 3.40 17.81
CA ALA A 287 6.25 4.48 18.76
C ALA A 287 6.95 4.27 20.10
N GLN A 288 7.08 3.02 20.55
CA GLN A 288 7.71 2.63 21.81
C GLN A 288 9.23 2.40 21.70
N ALA A 289 9.78 2.38 20.48
CA ALA A 289 11.22 2.19 20.29
C ALA A 289 12.01 3.33 20.95
N GLU A 290 13.15 2.98 21.56
CA GLU A 290 14.07 3.95 22.17
C GLU A 290 14.56 4.95 21.10
N ARG A 291 14.35 6.22 21.37
CA ARG A 291 14.78 7.29 20.45
C ARG A 291 16.20 7.72 20.74
N PRO A 292 17.02 7.94 19.71
CA PRO A 292 18.37 8.44 19.90
C PRO A 292 18.32 9.85 20.49
N SER A 293 19.36 10.18 21.27
CA SER A 293 19.56 11.54 21.77
C SER A 293 19.74 12.54 20.63
N ALA A 294 19.34 13.75 20.87
CA ALA A 294 19.28 14.93 20.01
C ALA A 294 19.97 14.86 18.63
N TYR A 295 19.20 14.55 17.59
CA TYR A 295 19.57 14.84 16.20
C TYR A 295 19.44 16.33 15.91
N ARG A 296 20.40 16.89 15.16
CA ARG A 296 20.29 18.24 14.62
C ARG A 296 19.40 18.24 13.38
N ILE A 297 18.45 19.14 13.32
CA ILE A 297 17.64 19.38 12.11
C ILE A 297 18.22 20.59 11.38
N VAL A 298 18.60 20.39 10.11
CA VAL A 298 19.10 21.42 9.20
C VAL A 298 18.00 21.77 8.19
N THR A 299 17.54 23.00 8.18
CA THR A 299 16.55 23.47 7.21
C THR A 299 17.23 23.83 5.89
N CYS A 300 16.79 23.23 4.79
CA CYS A 300 17.39 23.43 3.47
C CYS A 300 17.06 24.79 2.86
N GLY A 301 15.93 25.40 3.24
CA GLY A 301 15.53 26.75 2.83
C GLY A 301 15.01 26.86 1.38
N SER A 302 14.99 25.74 0.64
CA SER A 302 14.47 25.71 -0.72
C SER A 302 12.97 25.44 -0.73
N THR A 303 12.24 26.12 -1.63
CA THR A 303 10.84 25.81 -1.91
C THR A 303 10.78 24.68 -2.93
N LEU A 304 9.93 23.70 -2.71
CA LEU A 304 9.69 22.63 -3.69
C LEU A 304 8.96 23.19 -4.90
N GLN A 305 9.34 22.76 -6.09
CA GLN A 305 8.56 23.02 -7.30
C GLN A 305 7.23 22.27 -7.20
N ALA A 306 6.14 22.86 -7.71
CA ALA A 306 4.86 22.19 -7.75
C ALA A 306 4.97 20.85 -8.49
N LEU A 307 4.33 19.81 -7.96
CA LEU A 307 4.31 18.47 -8.51
C LEU A 307 2.92 18.19 -9.11
N PRO A 308 2.68 18.54 -10.39
CA PRO A 308 1.36 18.44 -10.99
C PRO A 308 0.95 17.03 -11.37
N ASP A 309 1.90 16.12 -11.43
CA ASP A 309 1.69 14.73 -11.84
C ASP A 309 2.60 13.76 -11.09
N LEU A 310 2.19 12.48 -10.98
CA LEU A 310 2.98 11.40 -10.39
C LEU A 310 3.41 10.42 -11.47
N GLN A 311 4.65 9.95 -11.44
CA GLN A 311 5.09 8.80 -12.24
C GLN A 311 4.54 7.49 -11.67
N ARG A 312 4.31 7.44 -10.36
CA ARG A 312 3.71 6.31 -9.66
C ARG A 312 2.29 6.09 -10.11
N LYS A 313 1.96 4.82 -10.42
CA LYS A 313 0.61 4.40 -10.80
C LYS A 313 -0.10 3.81 -9.59
N TYR A 314 -1.36 4.20 -9.42
CA TYR A 314 -2.25 3.62 -8.42
C TYR A 314 -3.25 2.71 -9.13
N PRO A 315 -3.32 1.41 -8.77
CA PRO A 315 -4.27 0.49 -9.41
C PRO A 315 -5.70 0.86 -9.03
N ARG A 316 -6.63 0.75 -9.98
CA ARG A 316 -8.08 0.97 -9.74
C ARG A 316 -8.65 0.03 -8.69
N GLN A 317 -8.12 -1.17 -8.61
CA GLN A 317 -8.53 -2.20 -7.66
C GLN A 317 -7.38 -2.47 -6.69
N PRO A 318 -7.19 -1.64 -5.65
CA PRO A 318 -6.00 -1.69 -4.80
C PRO A 318 -5.95 -2.95 -3.91
N PHE A 319 -7.06 -3.67 -3.77
CA PHE A 319 -7.12 -4.93 -3.04
C PHE A 319 -6.73 -6.14 -3.90
N VAL A 320 -6.69 -5.97 -5.23
CA VAL A 320 -6.34 -7.04 -6.18
C VAL A 320 -4.91 -6.86 -6.63
N PRO A 321 -4.02 -7.84 -6.40
CA PRO A 321 -2.65 -7.77 -6.88
C PRO A 321 -2.58 -7.63 -8.40
N THR A 322 -1.60 -6.89 -8.90
CA THR A 322 -1.41 -6.65 -10.34
C THR A 322 -0.49 -7.67 -11.01
N ASP A 323 0.33 -8.39 -10.23
CA ASP A 323 1.21 -9.44 -10.73
C ASP A 323 0.51 -10.81 -10.70
N GLU A 324 0.49 -11.55 -11.82
CA GLU A 324 -0.23 -12.81 -11.94
C GLU A 324 0.29 -13.93 -11.02
N HIS A 325 1.61 -14.03 -10.81
CA HIS A 325 2.17 -15.05 -9.91
C HIS A 325 1.87 -14.75 -8.44
N GLU A 326 1.98 -13.47 -8.07
CA GLU A 326 1.60 -13.02 -6.73
C GLU A 326 0.11 -13.22 -6.47
N LEU A 327 -0.70 -12.99 -7.48
CA LEU A 327 -2.14 -13.13 -7.52
C LEU A 327 -2.60 -14.56 -7.19
N GLU A 328 -2.01 -15.57 -7.82
CA GLU A 328 -2.34 -16.99 -7.57
C GLU A 328 -1.99 -17.41 -6.15
N ALA A 329 -0.78 -17.07 -5.70
CA ALA A 329 -0.33 -17.38 -4.34
C ALA A 329 -1.23 -16.72 -3.28
N ARG A 330 -1.57 -15.44 -3.47
CA ARG A 330 -2.43 -14.69 -2.55
C ARG A 330 -3.87 -15.20 -2.54
N ALA A 331 -4.45 -15.57 -3.68
CA ALA A 331 -5.79 -16.15 -3.72
C ALA A 331 -5.85 -17.48 -2.95
N ALA A 332 -4.86 -18.35 -3.16
CA ALA A 332 -4.74 -19.60 -2.41
C ALA A 332 -4.63 -19.34 -0.90
N GLU A 333 -3.83 -18.37 -0.48
CA GLU A 333 -3.63 -18.00 0.93
C GLU A 333 -4.91 -17.42 1.55
N ILE A 334 -5.62 -16.53 0.87
CA ILE A 334 -6.90 -15.97 1.31
C ILE A 334 -7.91 -17.08 1.58
N MET A 335 -8.11 -17.99 0.61
CA MET A 335 -8.99 -19.14 0.77
C MET A 335 -8.59 -20.03 1.95
N GLN A 336 -7.28 -20.24 2.16
CA GLN A 336 -6.77 -20.99 3.32
C GLN A 336 -7.08 -20.29 4.64
N ILE A 337 -6.90 -18.98 4.73
CA ILE A 337 -7.21 -18.20 5.95
C ILE A 337 -8.71 -18.29 6.26
N GLN A 338 -9.57 -18.06 5.27
CA GLN A 338 -11.03 -18.10 5.44
C GLN A 338 -11.49 -19.50 5.87
N ALA A 339 -11.09 -20.54 5.13
CA ALA A 339 -11.49 -21.93 5.40
C ALA A 339 -10.95 -22.44 6.76
N THR A 340 -9.73 -22.06 7.13
CA THR A 340 -9.16 -22.46 8.44
C THR A 340 -9.91 -21.79 9.59
N GLY A 341 -10.25 -20.50 9.45
CA GLY A 341 -11.02 -19.78 10.45
C GLY A 341 -12.40 -20.39 10.68
N LEU A 342 -13.11 -20.74 9.58
CA LEU A 342 -14.41 -21.40 9.65
C LEU A 342 -14.32 -22.81 10.23
N ALA A 343 -13.36 -23.63 9.79
CA ALA A 343 -13.14 -24.97 10.30
C ALA A 343 -12.88 -24.97 11.82
N ARG A 344 -12.04 -24.04 12.28
CA ARG A 344 -11.78 -23.90 13.72
C ARG A 344 -13.03 -23.47 14.49
N ARG A 345 -13.84 -22.56 13.92
CA ARG A 345 -15.10 -22.13 14.53
C ARG A 345 -16.09 -23.28 14.65
N PHE A 346 -16.24 -24.07 13.59
CA PHE A 346 -17.07 -25.26 13.53
C PHE A 346 -16.71 -26.26 14.65
N GLN A 347 -15.43 -26.61 14.78
CA GLN A 347 -14.94 -27.49 15.84
C GLN A 347 -15.20 -26.92 17.25
N ALA A 348 -14.90 -25.64 17.46
CA ALA A 348 -15.05 -25.01 18.78
C ALA A 348 -16.51 -24.92 19.21
N ALA A 349 -17.43 -24.75 18.28
CA ALA A 349 -18.86 -24.79 18.52
C ALA A 349 -19.41 -26.20 18.72
N ARG A 350 -18.60 -27.25 18.49
CA ARG A 350 -19.04 -28.67 18.44
C ARG A 350 -20.23 -28.84 17.47
N SER A 351 -20.20 -28.11 16.38
CA SER A 351 -21.26 -28.12 15.38
C SER A 351 -21.19 -29.38 14.53
N THR A 352 -22.33 -29.82 14.03
CA THR A 352 -22.44 -30.97 13.13
C THR A 352 -22.67 -30.51 11.68
N THR A 353 -23.10 -29.25 11.48
CA THR A 353 -23.55 -28.77 10.18
C THR A 353 -23.14 -27.32 9.99
N LEU A 354 -22.71 -26.95 8.78
CA LEU A 354 -22.63 -25.57 8.30
C LEU A 354 -23.94 -25.22 7.59
N VAL A 355 -24.56 -24.12 7.96
CA VAL A 355 -25.80 -23.65 7.34
C VAL A 355 -25.50 -22.32 6.63
N ILE A 356 -25.87 -22.21 5.36
CA ILE A 356 -25.64 -21.02 4.56
C ILE A 356 -26.89 -20.65 3.76
N GLY A 357 -27.23 -19.36 3.75
CA GLY A 357 -28.18 -18.80 2.79
C GLY A 357 -27.50 -18.67 1.43
N LEU A 358 -27.92 -19.47 0.46
CA LEU A 358 -27.35 -19.49 -0.88
C LEU A 358 -28.31 -18.79 -1.85
N SER A 359 -28.01 -17.53 -2.18
CA SER A 359 -28.81 -16.74 -3.13
C SER A 359 -28.47 -17.03 -4.59
N GLY A 360 -27.30 -17.63 -4.87
CA GLY A 360 -26.74 -17.77 -6.22
C GLY A 360 -26.00 -16.53 -6.72
N GLY A 361 -25.88 -15.51 -5.89
CA GLY A 361 -25.04 -14.33 -6.14
C GLY A 361 -23.58 -14.55 -5.72
N LEU A 362 -22.74 -13.58 -6.06
CA LEU A 362 -21.27 -13.67 -5.95
C LEU A 362 -20.78 -13.92 -4.51
N ASP A 363 -21.32 -13.19 -3.53
CA ASP A 363 -20.86 -13.24 -2.13
C ASP A 363 -21.21 -14.56 -1.46
N SER A 364 -22.45 -15.01 -1.64
CA SER A 364 -22.91 -16.29 -1.12
C SER A 364 -22.16 -17.47 -1.78
N THR A 365 -21.78 -17.32 -3.05
CA THR A 365 -20.98 -18.32 -3.77
C THR A 365 -19.57 -18.41 -3.18
N LEU A 366 -18.86 -17.29 -2.94
CA LEU A 366 -17.55 -17.34 -2.30
C LEU A 366 -17.64 -17.98 -0.89
N ALA A 367 -18.61 -17.55 -0.08
CA ALA A 367 -18.80 -18.09 1.26
C ALA A 367 -19.11 -19.60 1.24
N PHE A 368 -19.88 -20.07 0.24
CA PHE A 368 -20.16 -21.49 0.02
C PHE A 368 -18.87 -22.27 -0.32
N LEU A 369 -18.04 -21.76 -1.24
CA LEU A 369 -16.75 -22.38 -1.59
C LEU A 369 -15.79 -22.47 -0.39
N VAL A 370 -15.77 -21.41 0.43
CA VAL A 370 -15.00 -21.41 1.69
C VAL A 370 -15.53 -22.47 2.66
N ALA A 371 -16.84 -22.66 2.75
CA ALA A 371 -17.45 -23.69 3.59
C ALA A 371 -17.07 -25.10 3.12
N VAL A 372 -17.09 -25.34 1.82
CA VAL A 372 -16.63 -26.61 1.21
C VAL A 372 -15.16 -26.89 1.57
N ASP A 373 -14.28 -25.90 1.41
CA ASP A 373 -12.86 -26.06 1.75
C ASP A 373 -12.64 -26.22 3.27
N ALA A 374 -13.47 -25.62 4.12
CA ALA A 374 -13.45 -25.83 5.56
C ALA A 374 -13.80 -27.28 5.95
N LEU A 375 -14.85 -27.84 5.34
CA LEU A 375 -15.22 -29.25 5.57
C LEU A 375 -14.13 -30.21 5.07
N ARG A 376 -13.54 -29.97 3.91
CA ARG A 376 -12.41 -30.75 3.40
C ARG A 376 -11.23 -30.76 4.39
N LYS A 377 -10.92 -29.62 5.03
CA LYS A 377 -9.89 -29.53 6.08
C LYS A 377 -10.20 -30.37 7.31
N LEU A 378 -11.48 -30.59 7.58
CA LEU A 378 -11.96 -31.40 8.68
C LEU A 378 -12.12 -32.90 8.32
N ASN A 379 -11.83 -33.27 7.07
CA ASN A 379 -12.10 -34.58 6.48
C ASN A 379 -13.59 -34.98 6.60
N LEU A 380 -14.48 -33.98 6.44
CA LEU A 380 -15.93 -34.15 6.37
C LEU A 380 -16.37 -33.99 4.92
N ASP A 381 -17.40 -34.70 4.52
CA ASP A 381 -18.01 -34.57 3.21
C ASP A 381 -18.98 -33.37 3.13
N SER A 382 -19.41 -33.03 1.92
CA SER A 382 -20.24 -31.86 1.67
C SER A 382 -21.68 -32.02 2.19
N THR A 383 -22.12 -33.19 2.63
CA THR A 383 -23.46 -33.37 3.24
C THR A 383 -23.59 -32.67 4.59
N HIS A 384 -22.47 -32.32 5.21
CA HIS A 384 -22.43 -31.45 6.40
C HIS A 384 -22.64 -29.95 6.06
N LEU A 385 -22.82 -29.58 4.78
CA LEU A 385 -23.13 -28.23 4.33
C LEU A 385 -24.56 -28.17 3.83
N HIS A 386 -25.42 -27.44 4.55
CA HIS A 386 -26.81 -27.20 4.17
C HIS A 386 -26.92 -25.82 3.52
N ALA A 387 -27.12 -25.81 2.22
CA ALA A 387 -27.36 -24.63 1.40
C ALA A 387 -28.87 -24.38 1.29
N ILE A 388 -29.33 -23.26 1.84
CA ILE A 388 -30.76 -22.94 1.87
C ILE A 388 -31.00 -21.77 0.93
N THR A 389 -31.82 -22.00 -0.10
CA THR A 389 -32.39 -20.93 -0.90
C THR A 389 -33.78 -20.55 -0.35
N MET A 390 -34.03 -19.25 -0.29
CA MET A 390 -35.24 -18.70 0.31
C MET A 390 -35.90 -17.73 -0.66
N PRO A 391 -36.59 -18.26 -1.71
CA PRO A 391 -37.17 -17.41 -2.73
C PRO A 391 -38.24 -16.48 -2.12
N GLY A 392 -38.14 -15.21 -2.49
CA GLY A 392 -39.04 -14.13 -2.18
C GLY A 392 -39.53 -13.43 -3.44
N PRO A 393 -40.34 -12.36 -3.32
CA PRO A 393 -40.94 -11.66 -4.46
C PRO A 393 -39.92 -11.14 -5.50
N GLY A 394 -38.67 -10.85 -5.08
CA GLY A 394 -37.61 -10.33 -5.95
C GLY A 394 -36.63 -11.37 -6.51
N THR A 395 -36.79 -12.65 -6.17
CA THR A 395 -35.83 -13.69 -6.58
C THR A 395 -35.93 -14.01 -8.07
N SER A 396 -34.81 -13.92 -8.80
CA SER A 396 -34.76 -14.24 -10.23
C SER A 396 -34.59 -15.75 -10.49
N ALA A 397 -35.07 -16.23 -11.66
CA ALA A 397 -34.90 -17.62 -12.06
C ALA A 397 -33.40 -17.99 -12.26
N GLY A 398 -32.58 -17.04 -12.70
CA GLY A 398 -31.17 -17.25 -12.95
C GLY A 398 -30.36 -17.49 -11.69
N THR A 399 -30.54 -16.68 -10.65
CA THR A 399 -29.86 -16.84 -9.35
C THR A 399 -30.33 -18.10 -8.63
N TYR A 400 -31.61 -18.43 -8.72
CA TYR A 400 -32.11 -19.70 -8.19
C TYR A 400 -31.40 -20.90 -8.82
N SER A 401 -31.30 -20.93 -10.16
CA SER A 401 -30.62 -22.01 -10.89
C SER A 401 -29.13 -22.09 -10.49
N ASN A 402 -28.46 -20.96 -10.35
CA ASN A 402 -27.05 -20.93 -9.91
C ASN A 402 -26.90 -21.55 -8.51
N ALA A 403 -27.78 -21.21 -7.56
CA ALA A 403 -27.73 -21.75 -6.20
C ALA A 403 -27.96 -23.29 -6.19
N GLN A 404 -28.94 -23.77 -6.91
CA GLN A 404 -29.24 -25.21 -7.00
C GLN A 404 -28.10 -25.99 -7.65
N ASP A 405 -27.61 -25.52 -8.80
CA ASP A 405 -26.52 -26.17 -9.53
C ASP A 405 -25.24 -26.20 -8.72
N LEU A 406 -24.92 -25.11 -8.01
CA LEU A 406 -23.74 -25.02 -7.16
C LEU A 406 -23.77 -26.05 -6.03
N ALA A 407 -24.88 -26.12 -5.29
CA ALA A 407 -25.06 -27.06 -4.19
C ALA A 407 -25.02 -28.51 -4.68
N THR A 408 -25.74 -28.81 -5.75
CA THR A 408 -25.86 -30.16 -6.33
C THR A 408 -24.50 -30.65 -6.86
N THR A 409 -23.77 -29.79 -7.57
CA THR A 409 -22.46 -30.16 -8.16
C THR A 409 -21.42 -30.50 -7.10
N VAL A 410 -21.50 -29.88 -5.93
CA VAL A 410 -20.56 -30.13 -4.82
C VAL A 410 -21.06 -31.28 -3.90
N GLY A 411 -22.32 -31.68 -4.03
CA GLY A 411 -22.93 -32.70 -3.17
C GLY A 411 -23.34 -32.18 -1.80
N ALA A 412 -23.62 -30.88 -1.67
CA ALA A 412 -24.18 -30.27 -0.48
C ALA A 412 -25.69 -30.54 -0.37
N GLU A 413 -26.21 -30.52 0.85
CA GLU A 413 -27.65 -30.63 1.08
C GLU A 413 -28.34 -29.34 0.63
N PHE A 414 -29.22 -29.42 -0.40
CA PHE A 414 -29.92 -28.25 -0.92
C PHE A 414 -31.35 -28.24 -0.42
N LEU A 415 -31.76 -27.11 0.17
CA LEU A 415 -33.14 -26.91 0.65
C LEU A 415 -33.72 -25.62 0.07
N GLU A 416 -35.01 -25.71 -0.28
CA GLU A 416 -35.79 -24.54 -0.66
C GLU A 416 -36.84 -24.26 0.42
N ILE A 417 -36.83 -23.04 0.94
CA ILE A 417 -37.78 -22.56 1.95
C ILE A 417 -38.35 -21.21 1.47
N PRO A 418 -39.49 -21.21 0.76
CA PRO A 418 -40.11 -19.95 0.29
C PRO A 418 -40.54 -19.06 1.46
N ILE A 419 -40.33 -17.75 1.33
CA ILE A 419 -40.66 -16.78 2.40
C ILE A 419 -41.93 -15.98 2.15
N HIS A 420 -42.59 -16.13 1.01
CA HIS A 420 -43.74 -15.32 0.59
C HIS A 420 -44.82 -15.25 1.67
N ALA A 421 -45.36 -16.38 2.10
CA ALA A 421 -46.47 -16.42 3.03
C ALA A 421 -46.12 -15.80 4.40
N ALA A 422 -44.91 -16.01 4.90
CA ALA A 422 -44.46 -15.44 6.17
C ALA A 422 -44.31 -13.92 6.07
N VAL A 423 -43.71 -13.42 4.99
CA VAL A 423 -43.56 -11.99 4.74
C VAL A 423 -44.89 -11.30 4.54
N GLU A 424 -45.80 -11.87 3.76
CA GLU A 424 -47.17 -11.34 3.56
C GLU A 424 -47.93 -11.25 4.88
N GLN A 425 -47.89 -12.30 5.71
CA GLN A 425 -48.50 -12.26 7.04
C GLN A 425 -47.90 -11.17 7.92
N HIS A 426 -46.57 -11.06 7.94
CA HIS A 426 -45.88 -10.05 8.72
C HIS A 426 -46.24 -8.62 8.28
N LEU A 427 -46.26 -8.33 6.99
CA LEU A 427 -46.69 -7.03 6.45
C LEU A 427 -48.15 -6.72 6.77
N SER A 428 -49.02 -7.72 6.71
CA SER A 428 -50.43 -7.59 7.11
C SER A 428 -50.57 -7.24 8.59
N ASP A 429 -49.82 -7.90 9.47
CA ASP A 429 -49.83 -7.63 10.91
C ASP A 429 -49.35 -6.19 11.21
N LEU A 430 -48.42 -5.68 10.43
CA LEU A 430 -47.91 -4.29 10.49
C LEU A 430 -48.91 -3.28 9.86
N ARG A 431 -49.95 -3.73 9.19
CA ARG A 431 -50.88 -2.91 8.39
C ARG A 431 -50.15 -2.12 7.29
N HIS A 432 -49.16 -2.75 6.68
CA HIS A 432 -48.38 -2.16 5.59
C HIS A 432 -49.24 -2.11 4.30
N GLU A 433 -49.20 -0.99 3.57
CA GLU A 433 -50.06 -0.73 2.42
C GLU A 433 -49.62 -1.44 1.12
N GLY A 434 -48.48 -2.17 1.17
CA GLY A 434 -47.97 -2.97 0.04
C GLY A 434 -46.97 -2.23 -0.85
N ASP A 435 -46.50 -1.06 -0.43
CA ASP A 435 -45.46 -0.31 -1.12
C ASP A 435 -44.11 -1.07 -1.10
N PHE A 436 -43.32 -0.95 -2.16
CA PHE A 436 -41.96 -1.52 -2.22
C PHE A 436 -40.93 -0.61 -1.53
N ASP A 437 -41.14 -0.37 -0.26
CA ASP A 437 -40.33 0.49 0.57
C ASP A 437 -39.30 -0.30 1.43
N VAL A 438 -38.57 0.43 2.28
CA VAL A 438 -37.58 -0.15 3.20
C VAL A 438 -38.17 -1.16 4.18
N VAL A 439 -39.48 -1.07 4.51
CA VAL A 439 -40.15 -2.05 5.40
C VAL A 439 -40.32 -3.36 4.65
N PHE A 440 -40.78 -3.31 3.39
CA PHE A 440 -40.92 -4.46 2.52
C PHE A 440 -39.59 -5.19 2.29
N GLU A 441 -38.54 -4.47 1.98
CA GLU A 441 -37.20 -5.04 1.80
C GLU A 441 -36.67 -5.69 3.08
N ASN A 442 -36.74 -4.96 4.19
CA ASN A 442 -36.18 -5.42 5.48
C ASN A 442 -36.98 -6.59 6.07
N ALA A 443 -38.30 -6.70 5.83
CA ALA A 443 -39.10 -7.84 6.26
C ALA A 443 -38.61 -9.14 5.62
N GLN A 444 -38.32 -9.12 4.32
CA GLN A 444 -37.76 -10.27 3.60
C GLN A 444 -36.37 -10.67 4.12
N ALA A 445 -35.48 -9.69 4.32
CA ALA A 445 -34.14 -9.96 4.81
C ALA A 445 -34.14 -10.58 6.22
N ARG A 446 -34.99 -10.07 7.13
CA ARG A 446 -35.13 -10.62 8.48
C ARG A 446 -35.77 -11.99 8.51
N GLU A 447 -36.74 -12.26 7.67
CA GLU A 447 -37.35 -13.59 7.58
C GLU A 447 -36.33 -14.65 7.12
N ARG A 448 -35.51 -14.34 6.11
CA ARG A 448 -34.41 -15.22 5.70
C ARG A 448 -33.44 -15.50 6.84
N THR A 449 -33.05 -14.49 7.59
CA THR A 449 -32.14 -14.62 8.72
C THR A 449 -32.73 -15.45 9.85
N GLN A 450 -34.00 -15.24 10.20
CA GLN A 450 -34.73 -16.01 11.19
C GLN A 450 -34.77 -17.51 10.83
N ILE A 451 -35.07 -17.82 9.57
CA ILE A 451 -35.07 -19.19 9.05
C ILE A 451 -33.69 -19.84 9.21
N LEU A 452 -32.63 -19.15 8.79
CA LEU A 452 -31.26 -19.69 8.87
C LEU A 452 -30.85 -20.03 10.30
N PHE A 453 -31.09 -19.15 11.26
CA PHE A 453 -30.71 -19.38 12.66
C PHE A 453 -31.57 -20.49 13.30
N ASN A 454 -32.87 -20.49 13.06
CA ASN A 454 -33.76 -21.53 13.59
C ASN A 454 -33.45 -22.90 12.96
N TYR A 455 -33.16 -22.94 11.66
CA TYR A 455 -32.75 -24.16 11.00
C TYR A 455 -31.39 -24.68 11.50
N ALA A 456 -30.42 -23.77 11.71
CA ALA A 456 -29.14 -24.13 12.31
C ALA A 456 -29.31 -24.76 13.71
N ASN A 457 -30.20 -24.21 14.53
CA ASN A 457 -30.53 -24.82 15.84
C ASN A 457 -31.14 -26.21 15.68
N LYS A 458 -32.03 -26.42 14.69
CA LYS A 458 -32.67 -27.70 14.42
C LYS A 458 -31.66 -28.80 14.07
N VAL A 459 -30.60 -28.46 13.31
CA VAL A 459 -29.60 -29.42 12.81
C VAL A 459 -28.29 -29.42 13.60
N GLY A 460 -28.21 -28.71 14.73
CA GLY A 460 -26.97 -28.57 15.51
C GLY A 460 -25.86 -27.85 14.76
N GLY A 461 -26.23 -26.91 13.91
CA GLY A 461 -25.36 -26.21 12.99
C GLY A 461 -24.98 -24.79 13.43
N ILE A 462 -24.13 -24.16 12.64
CA ILE A 462 -23.81 -22.73 12.70
C ILE A 462 -24.07 -22.05 11.35
N VAL A 463 -24.55 -20.81 11.40
CA VAL A 463 -24.80 -19.99 10.22
C VAL A 463 -23.49 -19.35 9.74
N VAL A 464 -23.16 -19.58 8.46
CA VAL A 464 -22.04 -18.97 7.73
C VAL A 464 -22.51 -17.66 7.12
N GLY A 465 -21.85 -16.54 7.46
CA GLY A 465 -22.17 -15.23 6.91
C GLY A 465 -21.56 -15.01 5.53
N THR A 466 -22.24 -14.23 4.72
CA THR A 466 -21.88 -13.95 3.32
C THR A 466 -21.53 -12.49 3.06
N GLY A 467 -21.86 -11.56 3.97
CA GLY A 467 -21.63 -10.12 3.80
C GLY A 467 -20.15 -9.77 3.65
N ASP A 468 -19.83 -8.94 2.69
CA ASP A 468 -18.48 -8.55 2.33
C ASP A 468 -18.01 -7.23 2.99
N LEU A 469 -16.73 -6.87 2.77
CA LEU A 469 -16.14 -5.68 3.35
C LEU A 469 -16.75 -4.38 2.79
N SER A 470 -17.07 -4.34 1.49
CA SER A 470 -17.60 -3.16 0.81
C SER A 470 -19.03 -2.84 1.27
N GLU A 471 -19.87 -3.88 1.37
CA GLU A 471 -21.23 -3.76 1.93
C GLU A 471 -21.18 -3.28 3.38
N LEU A 472 -20.28 -3.83 4.19
CA LEU A 472 -20.09 -3.42 5.58
C LEU A 472 -19.57 -1.98 5.70
N ALA A 473 -18.73 -1.52 4.76
CA ALA A 473 -18.26 -0.13 4.74
C ALA A 473 -19.39 0.85 4.46
N LEU A 474 -20.24 0.55 3.48
CA LEU A 474 -21.38 1.39 3.07
C LEU A 474 -22.61 1.19 3.94
N GLY A 475 -22.62 0.18 4.82
CA GLY A 475 -23.81 -0.25 5.56
C GLY A 475 -24.93 -0.74 4.63
N TRP A 476 -24.57 -1.29 3.47
CA TRP A 476 -25.51 -1.86 2.50
C TRP A 476 -25.90 -3.27 2.92
N CYS A 477 -26.63 -3.34 4.00
CA CYS A 477 -27.20 -4.54 4.60
C CYS A 477 -28.37 -4.16 5.51
N THR A 478 -29.30 -5.06 5.72
CA THR A 478 -30.37 -4.86 6.68
C THR A 478 -29.87 -5.14 8.08
N PHE A 479 -30.00 -4.14 8.98
CA PHE A 479 -29.64 -4.32 10.40
C PHE A 479 -30.39 -5.50 11.01
N ASN A 480 -29.64 -6.35 11.72
CA ASN A 480 -30.14 -7.56 12.36
C ASN A 480 -30.75 -8.58 11.37
N ALA A 481 -30.21 -8.63 10.14
CA ALA A 481 -30.61 -9.57 9.12
C ALA A 481 -29.39 -10.17 8.38
N ASP A 482 -29.19 -9.84 7.13
CA ASP A 482 -28.16 -10.41 6.25
C ASP A 482 -26.72 -10.17 6.72
N HIS A 483 -26.45 -9.13 7.51
CA HIS A 483 -25.13 -8.93 8.12
C HIS A 483 -24.85 -9.82 9.34
N MET A 484 -25.87 -10.56 9.86
CA MET A 484 -25.76 -11.41 11.04
C MET A 484 -25.43 -12.86 10.68
N ALA A 485 -24.49 -13.43 11.42
CA ALA A 485 -24.08 -14.83 11.30
C ALA A 485 -23.38 -15.31 12.59
N ASN A 486 -23.17 -16.62 12.72
CA ASN A 486 -22.27 -17.14 13.74
C ASN A 486 -20.79 -16.92 13.40
N TYR A 487 -20.46 -16.89 12.11
CA TYR A 487 -19.14 -16.58 11.59
C TYR A 487 -19.22 -16.06 10.15
N ASN A 488 -18.76 -14.82 9.89
CA ASN A 488 -18.77 -14.22 8.57
C ASN A 488 -17.42 -14.39 7.87
N VAL A 489 -17.35 -15.27 6.88
CA VAL A 489 -16.09 -15.61 6.19
C VAL A 489 -15.59 -14.51 5.26
N ASN A 490 -16.49 -13.69 4.71
CA ASN A 490 -16.15 -12.62 3.75
C ASN A 490 -15.94 -11.24 4.41
N ALA A 491 -16.05 -11.11 5.73
CA ALA A 491 -16.04 -9.83 6.45
C ALA A 491 -14.84 -8.90 6.18
N SER A 492 -13.79 -9.40 5.58
CA SER A 492 -12.55 -8.65 5.26
C SER A 492 -12.18 -8.76 3.77
N VAL A 493 -13.09 -9.25 2.93
CA VAL A 493 -12.91 -9.40 1.48
C VAL A 493 -13.78 -8.37 0.78
N PRO A 494 -13.22 -7.39 0.05
CA PRO A 494 -14.00 -6.40 -0.67
C PRO A 494 -14.64 -7.00 -1.94
N LYS A 495 -15.70 -6.39 -2.43
CA LYS A 495 -16.49 -6.85 -3.59
C LYS A 495 -15.60 -7.10 -4.83
N THR A 496 -14.68 -6.19 -5.12
CA THR A 496 -13.75 -6.33 -6.25
C THR A 496 -12.85 -7.56 -6.15
N LEU A 497 -12.45 -7.94 -4.94
CA LEU A 497 -11.62 -9.12 -4.70
C LEU A 497 -12.45 -10.42 -4.74
N ILE A 498 -13.72 -10.38 -4.37
CA ILE A 498 -14.61 -11.57 -4.40
C ILE A 498 -14.72 -12.12 -5.82
N ALA A 499 -15.05 -11.28 -6.80
CA ALA A 499 -15.14 -11.67 -8.20
C ALA A 499 -13.85 -12.35 -8.69
N TYR A 500 -12.71 -11.80 -8.26
CA TYR A 500 -11.41 -12.37 -8.57
C TYR A 500 -11.21 -13.76 -7.92
N LEU A 501 -11.53 -13.93 -6.64
CA LEU A 501 -11.39 -15.20 -5.92
C LEU A 501 -12.29 -16.29 -6.51
N VAL A 502 -13.52 -15.97 -6.88
CA VAL A 502 -14.44 -16.92 -7.54
C VAL A 502 -13.90 -17.34 -8.92
N ARG A 503 -13.37 -16.41 -9.71
CA ARG A 503 -12.72 -16.71 -10.99
C ARG A 503 -11.47 -17.58 -10.81
N TRP A 504 -10.63 -17.24 -9.83
CA TRP A 504 -9.46 -18.05 -9.49
C TRP A 504 -9.86 -19.48 -9.08
N TYR A 505 -10.92 -19.63 -8.26
CA TYR A 505 -11.40 -20.95 -7.83
C TYR A 505 -11.91 -21.76 -9.03
N ALA A 506 -12.65 -21.15 -9.95
CA ALA A 506 -13.12 -21.79 -11.18
C ALA A 506 -11.95 -22.34 -12.02
N ASN A 507 -10.90 -21.56 -12.19
CA ASN A 507 -9.78 -21.88 -13.05
C ASN A 507 -8.78 -22.88 -12.41
N HIS A 508 -8.59 -22.85 -11.09
CA HIS A 508 -7.56 -23.63 -10.42
C HIS A 508 -8.10 -24.78 -9.56
N ARG A 509 -9.15 -24.55 -8.78
CA ARG A 509 -9.72 -25.56 -7.87
C ARG A 509 -10.78 -26.41 -8.53
N ALA A 510 -11.59 -25.81 -9.41
CA ALA A 510 -12.65 -26.49 -10.13
C ALA A 510 -12.23 -26.98 -11.53
N SER A 511 -10.96 -26.84 -11.92
CA SER A 511 -10.44 -27.23 -13.26
C SER A 511 -10.69 -28.70 -13.61
N ALA A 512 -10.67 -29.60 -12.63
CA ALA A 512 -11.03 -31.01 -12.81
C ALA A 512 -12.55 -31.29 -12.69
N GLN A 513 -13.38 -30.27 -12.48
CA GLN A 513 -14.82 -30.35 -12.29
C GLN A 513 -15.52 -29.37 -13.26
N PRO A 514 -15.67 -29.70 -14.56
CA PRO A 514 -16.16 -28.77 -15.58
C PRO A 514 -17.57 -28.20 -15.26
N GLN A 515 -18.41 -28.99 -14.61
CA GLN A 515 -19.75 -28.53 -14.21
C GLN A 515 -19.66 -27.41 -13.16
N LEU A 516 -18.80 -27.55 -12.14
CA LEU A 516 -18.60 -26.52 -11.13
C LEU A 516 -17.99 -25.25 -11.76
N ALA A 517 -16.98 -25.40 -12.61
CA ALA A 517 -16.37 -24.26 -13.31
C ALA A 517 -17.39 -23.48 -14.16
N ALA A 518 -18.31 -24.20 -14.86
CA ALA A 518 -19.37 -23.58 -15.66
C ALA A 518 -20.38 -22.80 -14.78
N VAL A 519 -20.78 -23.36 -13.64
CA VAL A 519 -21.67 -22.65 -12.69
C VAL A 519 -21.00 -21.38 -12.17
N LEU A 520 -19.71 -21.46 -11.76
CA LEU A 520 -18.97 -20.31 -11.24
C LEU A 520 -18.82 -19.20 -12.30
N THR A 521 -18.65 -19.57 -13.57
CA THR A 521 -18.61 -18.60 -14.68
C THR A 521 -19.96 -17.89 -14.83
N ARG A 522 -21.08 -18.62 -14.79
CA ARG A 522 -22.42 -18.00 -14.84
C ARG A 522 -22.67 -17.04 -13.68
N VAL A 523 -22.22 -17.40 -12.47
CA VAL A 523 -22.31 -16.50 -11.30
C VAL A 523 -21.52 -15.21 -11.53
N LEU A 524 -20.34 -15.29 -12.12
CA LEU A 524 -19.50 -14.12 -12.45
C LEU A 524 -20.16 -13.20 -13.49
N ASP A 525 -20.95 -13.76 -14.40
CA ASP A 525 -21.64 -13.02 -15.45
C ASP A 525 -23.02 -12.46 -14.98
N THR A 526 -23.45 -12.81 -13.76
CA THR A 526 -24.74 -12.34 -13.20
C THR A 526 -24.58 -10.92 -12.63
N PRO A 527 -25.41 -9.94 -13.02
CA PRO A 527 -25.38 -8.59 -12.47
C PRO A 527 -25.63 -8.58 -10.95
N ILE A 528 -24.98 -7.67 -10.25
CA ILE A 528 -25.14 -7.50 -8.79
C ILE A 528 -26.49 -6.81 -8.50
N SER A 529 -27.41 -7.52 -7.84
CA SER A 529 -28.74 -7.03 -7.44
C SER A 529 -29.10 -7.53 -6.05
N PRO A 530 -29.78 -6.71 -5.20
CA PRO A 530 -30.26 -7.15 -3.90
C PRO A 530 -31.47 -8.10 -4.01
N GLU A 531 -32.12 -8.22 -5.17
CA GLU A 531 -33.27 -9.09 -5.44
C GLU A 531 -34.38 -9.03 -4.38
N LEU A 532 -34.70 -7.85 -3.89
CA LEU A 532 -35.73 -7.61 -2.87
C LEU A 532 -37.03 -7.06 -3.47
N ILE A 533 -36.93 -6.39 -4.62
CA ILE A 533 -38.08 -5.83 -5.36
C ILE A 533 -38.41 -6.73 -6.58
N PRO A 534 -39.67 -7.00 -6.85
CA PRO A 534 -40.07 -7.80 -8.01
C PRO A 534 -39.51 -7.26 -9.33
N PRO A 535 -39.03 -8.12 -10.24
CA PRO A 535 -38.54 -7.68 -11.54
C PRO A 535 -39.70 -7.09 -12.38
N GLN A 536 -39.40 -6.10 -13.21
CA GLN A 536 -40.34 -5.57 -14.20
C GLN A 536 -40.09 -6.28 -15.54
N GLY A 537 -40.84 -7.35 -15.82
CA GLY A 537 -40.61 -8.23 -16.96
C GLY A 537 -39.40 -9.15 -16.75
N ASP A 538 -38.57 -9.32 -17.79
CA ASP A 538 -37.32 -10.12 -17.73
C ASP A 538 -36.09 -9.33 -17.25
N GLU A 539 -36.25 -8.03 -16.99
CA GLU A 539 -35.14 -7.16 -16.54
C GLU A 539 -35.10 -7.05 -15.01
N ILE A 540 -33.89 -7.05 -14.47
CA ILE A 540 -33.60 -6.79 -13.04
C ILE A 540 -34.02 -5.34 -12.75
N SER A 541 -35.05 -5.15 -11.92
CA SER A 541 -35.61 -3.81 -11.61
C SER A 541 -34.69 -2.93 -10.73
N GLN A 542 -33.72 -3.52 -10.04
CA GLN A 542 -32.87 -2.82 -9.09
C GLN A 542 -31.41 -3.29 -9.20
N LEU A 543 -30.56 -2.47 -9.81
CA LEU A 543 -29.11 -2.68 -9.79
C LEU A 543 -28.53 -2.01 -8.53
N THR A 544 -27.78 -2.76 -7.73
CA THR A 544 -27.17 -2.24 -6.51
C THR A 544 -26.30 -1.01 -6.79
N GLU A 545 -25.48 -1.06 -7.83
CA GLU A 545 -24.57 0.03 -8.17
C GLU A 545 -25.26 1.31 -8.65
N SER A 546 -26.51 1.24 -9.14
CA SER A 546 -27.29 2.44 -9.46
C SER A 546 -27.73 3.22 -8.21
N LEU A 547 -27.83 2.53 -7.06
CA LEU A 547 -28.30 3.11 -5.80
C LEU A 547 -27.14 3.53 -4.89
N VAL A 548 -26.11 2.71 -4.79
CA VAL A 548 -24.99 2.93 -3.87
C VAL A 548 -23.74 3.45 -4.56
N GLY A 549 -23.65 3.33 -5.87
CA GLY A 549 -22.48 3.67 -6.68
C GLY A 549 -21.60 2.46 -7.02
N PRO A 550 -20.66 2.64 -7.94
CA PRO A 550 -19.74 1.59 -8.37
C PRO A 550 -18.85 1.10 -7.21
N TYR A 551 -18.87 -0.21 -6.96
CA TYR A 551 -18.05 -0.81 -5.90
C TYR A 551 -16.56 -0.60 -6.12
N GLU A 552 -16.07 -0.51 -7.37
CA GLU A 552 -14.65 -0.25 -7.61
C GLU A 552 -14.21 1.13 -7.09
N LEU A 553 -15.08 2.16 -7.16
CA LEU A 553 -14.80 3.46 -6.57
C LEU A 553 -14.83 3.39 -5.03
N HIS A 554 -15.83 2.71 -4.46
CA HIS A 554 -15.94 2.59 -3.01
C HIS A 554 -14.80 1.78 -2.39
N ASP A 555 -14.37 0.70 -3.02
CA ASP A 555 -13.21 -0.08 -2.60
C ASP A 555 -11.92 0.74 -2.69
N TYR A 556 -11.78 1.55 -3.75
CA TYR A 556 -10.67 2.49 -3.88
C TYR A 556 -10.65 3.52 -2.75
N PHE A 557 -11.80 4.16 -2.47
CA PHE A 557 -11.93 5.15 -1.40
C PHE A 557 -11.66 4.52 -0.02
N LEU A 558 -12.23 3.35 0.23
CA LEU A 558 -12.04 2.59 1.46
C LEU A 558 -10.57 2.26 1.71
N PHE A 559 -9.87 1.78 0.68
CA PHE A 559 -8.45 1.45 0.78
C PHE A 559 -7.61 2.67 1.15
N HIS A 560 -7.75 3.75 0.38
CA HIS A 560 -6.96 4.97 0.61
C HIS A 560 -7.31 5.64 1.95
N PHE A 561 -8.57 5.62 2.36
CA PHE A 561 -8.99 6.17 3.63
C PHE A 561 -8.45 5.37 4.82
N LEU A 562 -8.63 4.06 4.84
CA LEU A 562 -8.27 3.23 6.00
C LEU A 562 -6.81 2.77 6.00
N ARG A 563 -6.28 2.39 4.84
CA ARG A 563 -4.90 1.87 4.76
C ARG A 563 -3.86 2.99 4.73
N HIS A 564 -4.15 4.08 4.04
CA HIS A 564 -3.22 5.18 3.85
C HIS A 564 -3.54 6.42 4.71
N GLY A 565 -4.69 6.46 5.39
CA GLY A 565 -5.12 7.62 6.15
C GLY A 565 -5.31 8.88 5.29
N SER A 566 -5.64 8.69 4.01
CA SER A 566 -5.73 9.78 3.04
C SER A 566 -6.94 10.67 3.30
N ARG A 567 -6.74 11.98 3.16
CA ARG A 567 -7.83 12.97 3.21
C ARG A 567 -8.67 12.92 1.92
N PRO A 568 -9.92 13.39 1.96
CA PRO A 568 -10.79 13.40 0.78
C PRO A 568 -10.16 13.99 -0.47
N ARG A 569 -9.45 15.12 -0.38
CA ARG A 569 -8.79 15.75 -1.51
C ARG A 569 -7.71 14.85 -2.15
N LYS A 570 -6.89 14.21 -1.33
CA LYS A 570 -5.87 13.26 -1.82
C LYS A 570 -6.52 12.07 -2.51
N ILE A 571 -7.59 11.50 -1.92
CA ILE A 571 -8.35 10.38 -2.52
C ILE A 571 -8.90 10.79 -3.87
N PHE A 572 -9.48 11.98 -3.98
CA PHE A 572 -10.04 12.52 -5.22
C PHE A 572 -8.95 12.68 -6.30
N ASP A 573 -7.84 13.38 -6.00
CA ASP A 573 -6.77 13.64 -6.96
C ASP A 573 -6.10 12.33 -7.46
N LEU A 574 -5.98 11.32 -6.59
CA LEU A 574 -5.51 9.98 -6.97
C LEU A 574 -6.55 9.23 -7.82
N ALA A 575 -7.85 9.33 -7.47
CA ALA A 575 -8.93 8.68 -8.20
C ALA A 575 -9.09 9.25 -9.61
N GLN A 576 -9.00 10.58 -9.80
CA GLN A 576 -9.01 11.22 -11.12
C GLN A 576 -7.98 10.58 -12.07
N ARG A 577 -6.80 10.26 -11.56
CA ARG A 577 -5.72 9.63 -12.33
C ARG A 577 -6.01 8.14 -12.61
N SER A 578 -6.41 7.41 -11.57
CA SER A 578 -6.63 5.96 -11.67
C SER A 578 -7.82 5.61 -12.55
N PHE A 579 -8.83 6.47 -12.58
CA PHE A 579 -10.07 6.27 -13.33
C PHE A 579 -10.22 7.22 -14.52
N ALA A 580 -9.14 7.82 -14.98
CA ALA A 580 -9.17 8.73 -16.14
C ALA A 580 -9.83 8.07 -17.36
N GLY A 581 -10.83 8.73 -17.94
CA GLY A 581 -11.59 8.23 -19.09
C GLY A 581 -12.68 7.19 -18.76
N ILE A 582 -12.89 6.86 -17.47
CA ILE A 582 -13.92 5.94 -17.00
C ILE A 582 -15.01 6.70 -16.24
N TYR A 583 -14.61 7.52 -15.27
CA TYR A 583 -15.50 8.38 -14.51
C TYR A 583 -15.10 9.83 -14.64
N THR A 584 -16.10 10.71 -14.64
CA THR A 584 -15.91 12.15 -14.61
C THR A 584 -15.57 12.63 -13.18
N ASP A 585 -14.97 13.82 -13.08
CA ASP A 585 -14.69 14.45 -11.79
C ASP A 585 -15.95 14.63 -10.94
N THR A 586 -17.08 14.93 -11.59
CA THR A 586 -18.38 15.09 -10.93
C THR A 586 -18.88 13.76 -10.34
N GLU A 587 -18.72 12.67 -11.07
CA GLU A 587 -19.09 11.33 -10.58
C GLU A 587 -18.20 10.90 -9.42
N ILE A 588 -16.88 11.07 -9.55
CA ILE A 588 -15.92 10.76 -8.47
C ILE A 588 -16.25 11.57 -7.22
N THR A 589 -16.50 12.88 -7.35
CA THR A 589 -16.87 13.76 -6.23
C THR A 589 -18.17 13.33 -5.59
N HIS A 590 -19.19 13.03 -6.40
CA HIS A 590 -20.51 12.57 -5.93
C HIS A 590 -20.36 11.30 -5.09
N TRP A 591 -19.71 10.28 -5.63
CA TRP A 591 -19.56 8.99 -4.95
C TRP A 591 -18.61 9.05 -3.74
N LEU A 592 -17.60 9.89 -3.77
CA LEU A 592 -16.74 10.14 -2.61
C LEU A 592 -17.53 10.77 -1.46
N LYS A 593 -18.41 11.72 -1.77
CA LYS A 593 -19.33 12.32 -0.80
C LYS A 593 -20.28 11.29 -0.21
N GLN A 594 -20.92 10.46 -1.08
CA GLN A 594 -21.79 9.37 -0.66
C GLN A 594 -21.05 8.34 0.20
N PHE A 595 -19.81 7.99 -0.17
CA PHE A 595 -18.98 7.10 0.63
C PHE A 595 -18.83 7.59 2.08
N PHE A 596 -18.41 8.83 2.30
CA PHE A 596 -18.21 9.35 3.65
C PHE A 596 -19.53 9.49 4.44
N LEU A 597 -20.61 9.95 3.79
CA LEU A 597 -21.93 10.02 4.42
C LEU A 597 -22.38 8.65 4.91
N ARG A 598 -22.30 7.62 4.05
CA ARG A 598 -22.70 6.26 4.42
C ARG A 598 -21.74 5.64 5.42
N PHE A 599 -20.42 5.76 5.20
CA PHE A 599 -19.41 5.20 6.09
C PHE A 599 -19.60 5.69 7.53
N MET A 600 -19.86 6.97 7.74
CA MET A 600 -20.07 7.52 9.10
C MET A 600 -21.43 7.13 9.67
N SER A 601 -22.52 7.36 8.94
CA SER A 601 -23.89 7.14 9.44
C SER A 601 -24.24 5.69 9.70
N GLN A 602 -23.55 4.73 9.06
CA GLN A 602 -23.85 3.30 9.17
C GLN A 602 -22.96 2.56 10.18
N GLN A 603 -22.24 3.26 11.04
CA GLN A 603 -21.37 2.64 12.04
C GLN A 603 -22.13 1.72 13.01
N PHE A 604 -23.36 2.07 13.41
CA PHE A 604 -24.17 1.28 14.33
C PHE A 604 -24.38 -0.18 13.84
N LYS A 605 -24.40 -0.40 12.52
CA LYS A 605 -24.45 -1.75 11.94
C LYS A 605 -23.15 -2.50 12.16
N ARG A 606 -22.00 -1.81 11.99
CA ARG A 606 -20.67 -2.40 12.21
C ARG A 606 -20.38 -2.71 13.67
N SER A 607 -20.96 -1.96 14.61
CA SER A 607 -20.81 -2.20 16.05
C SER A 607 -21.32 -3.57 16.49
N THR A 608 -22.20 -4.20 15.72
CA THR A 608 -22.78 -5.53 15.98
C THR A 608 -22.24 -6.63 15.07
N LEU A 609 -21.18 -6.38 14.30
CA LEU A 609 -20.65 -7.36 13.33
C LEU A 609 -20.28 -8.71 13.96
N PRO A 610 -20.64 -9.83 13.32
CA PRO A 610 -20.20 -11.14 13.71
C PRO A 610 -18.67 -11.30 13.57
N PRO A 611 -18.06 -12.27 14.28
CA PRO A 611 -16.67 -12.60 14.07
C PRO A 611 -16.44 -13.16 12.67
N GLY A 612 -15.22 -12.96 12.15
CA GLY A 612 -14.78 -13.47 10.86
C GLY A 612 -13.26 -13.35 10.74
N PRO A 613 -12.60 -13.92 9.72
CA PRO A 613 -11.16 -13.83 9.55
C PRO A 613 -10.74 -12.46 9.01
N LYS A 614 -9.50 -12.04 9.33
CA LYS A 614 -8.83 -10.93 8.66
C LYS A 614 -7.92 -11.50 7.57
N VAL A 615 -8.16 -11.14 6.32
CA VAL A 615 -7.38 -11.64 5.18
C VAL A 615 -6.44 -10.60 4.59
N GLY A 616 -6.75 -9.33 4.73
CA GLY A 616 -5.97 -8.21 4.17
C GLY A 616 -5.61 -7.17 5.21
N SER A 617 -5.00 -6.06 4.74
CA SER A 617 -4.60 -4.94 5.60
C SER A 617 -5.79 -4.11 6.11
N VAL A 618 -6.94 -4.17 5.43
CA VAL A 618 -8.17 -3.43 5.77
C VAL A 618 -9.23 -4.37 6.30
N ARG A 619 -9.85 -4.01 7.43
CA ARG A 619 -10.99 -4.68 8.02
C ARG A 619 -11.77 -3.70 8.91
N LEU A 620 -13.07 -3.95 9.11
CA LEU A 620 -13.97 -3.07 9.85
C LEU A 620 -14.49 -3.68 11.16
N SER A 621 -13.75 -4.64 11.73
CA SER A 621 -14.15 -5.25 13.00
C SER A 621 -14.08 -4.25 14.17
N PRO A 622 -15.18 -4.06 14.92
CA PRO A 622 -15.21 -3.14 16.07
C PRO A 622 -14.38 -3.64 17.25
N ARG A 623 -13.97 -4.92 17.24
CA ARG A 623 -13.17 -5.55 18.29
C ARG A 623 -11.69 -5.23 18.24
N GLY A 624 -11.20 -4.71 17.11
CA GLY A 624 -9.77 -4.41 16.99
C GLY A 624 -9.38 -3.50 15.83
N ASP A 625 -9.94 -3.69 14.65
CA ASP A 625 -9.42 -3.04 13.43
C ASP A 625 -9.94 -1.60 13.25
N TRP A 626 -11.25 -1.38 13.46
CA TRP A 626 -11.84 -0.06 13.32
C TRP A 626 -12.84 0.22 14.45
N ARG A 627 -12.47 1.14 15.33
CA ARG A 627 -13.31 1.59 16.44
C ARG A 627 -13.74 3.02 16.20
N MET A 628 -15.03 3.24 16.05
CA MET A 628 -15.63 4.54 15.81
C MET A 628 -16.93 4.65 16.62
N PRO A 629 -17.24 5.82 17.19
CA PRO A 629 -18.55 6.07 17.79
C PRO A 629 -19.67 5.93 16.74
N ASP A 630 -20.83 5.41 17.16
CA ASP A 630 -21.98 5.24 16.25
C ASP A 630 -22.56 6.60 15.81
N GLU A 631 -22.35 7.65 16.61
CA GLU A 631 -22.84 9.01 16.40
C GLU A 631 -21.85 9.92 15.64
N ALA A 632 -20.75 9.37 15.14
CA ALA A 632 -19.77 10.16 14.39
C ALA A 632 -20.40 10.79 13.13
N THR A 633 -20.09 12.07 12.90
CA THR A 633 -20.61 12.81 11.74
C THR A 633 -19.58 12.88 10.60
N ALA A 634 -20.07 12.99 9.37
CA ALA A 634 -19.22 13.14 8.19
C ALA A 634 -18.76 14.58 7.91
N ASN A 635 -19.20 15.57 8.71
CA ASN A 635 -19.09 16.99 8.37
C ASN A 635 -17.68 17.43 7.98
N ALA A 636 -16.64 17.02 8.73
CA ALA A 636 -15.26 17.41 8.43
C ALA A 636 -14.78 16.94 7.04
N TRP A 637 -15.23 15.77 6.60
CA TRP A 637 -14.90 15.23 5.27
C TRP A 637 -15.74 15.87 4.18
N ILE A 638 -17.02 16.10 4.43
CA ILE A 638 -17.95 16.73 3.49
C ILE A 638 -17.58 18.19 3.26
N ASP A 639 -17.26 18.94 4.29
CA ASP A 639 -16.80 20.33 4.19
C ASP A 639 -15.53 20.46 3.35
N GLU A 640 -14.65 19.47 3.39
CA GLU A 640 -13.47 19.43 2.51
C GLU A 640 -13.85 19.15 1.06
N ILE A 641 -14.76 18.19 0.81
CA ILE A 641 -15.23 17.84 -0.54
C ILE A 641 -15.99 19.01 -1.17
N ASP A 642 -16.82 19.71 -0.41
CA ASP A 642 -17.62 20.84 -0.92
C ASP A 642 -16.76 22.05 -1.31
N ARG A 643 -15.47 22.08 -0.92
CA ARG A 643 -14.49 23.09 -1.35
C ARG A 643 -13.68 22.69 -2.58
N PHE A 644 -13.95 21.52 -3.17
CA PHE A 644 -13.26 21.16 -4.41
C PHE A 644 -13.64 22.16 -5.51
N PRO A 645 -12.68 22.59 -6.36
CA PRO A 645 -12.97 23.50 -7.44
C PRO A 645 -14.03 22.90 -8.37
N SER A 646 -15.13 23.59 -8.56
CA SER A 646 -16.13 23.20 -9.56
C SER A 646 -15.62 23.58 -10.94
N ASN A 647 -15.81 22.70 -11.95
CA ASN A 647 -15.49 23.02 -13.36
C ASN A 647 -16.33 24.18 -13.92
N GLN A 648 -17.19 24.84 -13.10
CA GLN A 648 -18.02 25.98 -13.49
C GLN A 648 -17.35 27.34 -13.29
N ASP A 649 -16.19 27.42 -12.60
CA ASP A 649 -15.52 28.68 -12.32
C ASP A 649 -14.47 29.07 -13.40
N THR A 650 -14.55 28.49 -14.60
CA THR A 650 -13.66 28.78 -15.74
C THR A 650 -14.46 29.05 -17.03
N GLU A 651 -15.46 29.97 -16.97
CA GLU A 651 -15.93 30.69 -18.14
C GLU A 651 -15.53 32.17 -18.08
#